data_72ee1647bb459032ca08558314f3f492
#
_entry.id   72ee1647bb459032ca08558314f3f492
#
_cell.length_a   1.000
_cell.length_b   1.000
_cell.length_c   1.000
_cell.angle_alpha   90.00
_cell.angle_beta   90.00
_cell.angle_gamma   90.00
#
_symmetry.space_group_name_H-M   'P 1'
#
loop_
_entity.id
_entity.type
_entity.pdbx_description
1 polymer ?
#
loop_
_entity_poly.entity_id
_entity_poly.type
_entity_poly.pdbx_seq_one_letter_code
_entity_poly.pdbx_strand_id
1 'polypeptide(L)'
;MNNRIISAALMFFALTMFSGKASAQQLPYQNPALSAHERAVDLCGRLTLEEKASLMLDDSPAIPRLGIKRFQWWSEALHGVANMGDVTVFPEPIGMAASFNDRMVYRVFDATSDEMRAKWNELQQKGGDVTRFHALSVWTPNVNIFRDPRWGRGQETYGEDPYLTSRMGCAVVRGLQGPEDTKYRKLLACAKHYAIHSGPEWARHTDNITDVTPRDLWETYMPAFKSLVQDAKVREVMCAYQRWDDEPCCGSTRLLQQILRDEWGFKYLVVSDCGAVTDFWENHKVSSNARNAAAKGVLAGTDVECGYNYVYKSVPEAVKYGALTEEEVDKHVIRLLEGRFDLGEMDDNKIVSWSKIPASVLCSKAHRQLSLDMALQTMTLLQNKNKVLPLNKKVKKIALIGPNVDNEPMMWGNYNGTPRQTITILDGIMSRLKKNQVVTFNGCDLVNDQTLESYFDQCSMDGKMGFKGTFWNNRNMEGKPVAITQEKNPVQVTTYGQHSFAPNVKLVGFSAKYEAVFRPEQTDKVLLDVAGCGHYEVYLNGEKKAEHSIWRTTESRIEFQAEKGKEYKIEIRYHEMPNYNADIKFNIGHENPIDYQASLKKLKDCETVVFVGGISPQLEGEEMPIEIPGFKGGDRTNIELPKVQRNFLKALKEAGKKVVFVNCSGSAIALTPETESCDAILQVWYPGQEGGEAVARVLFGEYNPAGKLPITFYKNSEQLPDFKDYSMKGRTYRYMNDALFPFGYGLSYTSFRIGDATLSSSTLKKGEKITLKVPVSNVGKMDGTEVVQVYVKDPSDTDGPLKTLKAFERVEVKAGKTAEAVITLDSSNFELFDASTNTVRAKAGKYEVYYGSSSADKDLKKLDVLFQ
;
A
#
# COMPACT_ATOMS: atom_id res chain seq x y z
N MET A 1 92.36 -42.37 -45.39
CA MET A 1 93.30 -42.16 -44.27
C MET A 1 92.96 -40.81 -43.56
N ASN A 2 92.79 -40.88 -42.25
CA ASN A 2 92.81 -39.81 -41.27
C ASN A 2 91.71 -38.70 -41.34
N ASN A 3 90.74 -38.90 -40.63
CA ASN A 3 90.43 -38.37 -39.28
C ASN A 3 90.84 -36.92 -39.03
N ARG A 4 89.87 -36.10 -38.82
CA ARG A 4 89.80 -35.17 -37.64
C ARG A 4 88.37 -34.73 -37.34
N ILE A 5 87.96 -35.11 -36.18
CA ILE A 5 86.75 -34.74 -35.49
C ILE A 5 86.87 -33.28 -34.97
N ILE A 6 85.90 -32.40 -35.21
CA ILE A 6 85.81 -31.17 -34.55
C ILE A 6 84.41 -31.13 -33.86
N SER A 7 84.44 -31.23 -32.56
CA SER A 7 83.25 -31.07 -31.68
C SER A 7 82.78 -29.61 -31.66
N ALA A 8 81.56 -29.36 -32.08
CA ALA A 8 80.86 -28.09 -31.87
C ALA A 8 79.86 -28.27 -30.73
N ALA A 9 80.12 -27.65 -29.58
CA ALA A 9 79.21 -27.57 -28.44
C ALA A 9 78.05 -26.66 -28.81
N LEU A 10 76.87 -27.22 -28.89
CA LEU A 10 75.60 -26.49 -28.98
C LEU A 10 75.16 -26.09 -27.55
N MET A 11 75.31 -24.82 -27.27
CA MET A 11 74.65 -24.21 -26.09
C MET A 11 73.13 -24.07 -26.37
N PHE A 12 72.32 -24.93 -25.80
CA PHE A 12 70.88 -24.75 -25.73
C PHE A 12 70.57 -23.65 -24.71
N PHE A 13 70.26 -22.47 -25.17
CA PHE A 13 69.60 -21.45 -24.36
C PHE A 13 68.12 -21.84 -24.25
N ALA A 14 67.68 -22.42 -23.14
CA ALA A 14 66.29 -22.61 -22.79
C ALA A 14 65.64 -21.23 -22.45
N LEU A 15 64.97 -20.63 -23.43
CA LEU A 15 64.05 -19.55 -23.19
C LEU A 15 62.86 -20.11 -22.40
N THR A 16 62.88 -20.02 -21.06
CA THR A 16 61.71 -20.18 -20.26
C THR A 16 60.80 -18.96 -20.53
N MET A 17 59.82 -19.14 -21.43
CA MET A 17 58.70 -18.22 -21.54
C MET A 17 57.94 -18.27 -20.18
N PHE A 18 58.19 -17.34 -19.33
CA PHE A 18 57.27 -16.97 -18.28
C PHE A 18 56.01 -16.41 -18.97
N SER A 19 55.05 -17.28 -19.23
CA SER A 19 53.68 -16.84 -19.44
C SER A 19 53.15 -16.26 -18.10
N GLY A 20 53.59 -15.08 -17.77
CA GLY A 20 52.92 -14.28 -16.79
C GLY A 20 51.49 -14.09 -17.31
N LYS A 21 50.56 -14.82 -16.69
CA LYS A 21 49.19 -14.35 -16.76
C LYS A 21 49.25 -12.90 -16.23
N ALA A 22 49.15 -11.96 -17.15
CA ALA A 22 48.88 -10.58 -16.78
C ALA A 22 47.58 -10.66 -15.95
N SER A 23 47.71 -10.59 -14.63
CA SER A 23 46.61 -10.38 -13.74
C SER A 23 46.00 -9.08 -14.25
N ALA A 24 44.82 -9.15 -14.88
CA ALA A 24 44.10 -7.97 -15.25
C ALA A 24 43.99 -7.13 -14.01
N GLN A 25 44.58 -5.94 -14.00
CA GLN A 25 44.60 -5.06 -12.87
C GLN A 25 43.14 -4.78 -12.51
N GLN A 26 42.68 -5.23 -11.32
CA GLN A 26 41.32 -5.01 -10.86
C GLN A 26 41.06 -3.53 -10.86
N LEU A 27 40.05 -3.08 -11.60
CA LEU A 27 39.69 -1.68 -11.66
C LEU A 27 39.12 -1.20 -10.30
N PRO A 28 39.32 0.05 -9.89
CA PRO A 28 38.87 0.53 -8.58
C PRO A 28 37.40 0.23 -8.29
N TYR A 29 36.49 0.43 -9.24
CA TYR A 29 35.06 0.14 -9.03
C TYR A 29 34.75 -1.35 -8.78
N GLN A 30 35.62 -2.25 -9.20
CA GLN A 30 35.50 -3.70 -9.00
C GLN A 30 36.06 -4.16 -7.65
N ASN A 31 36.73 -3.26 -6.91
CA ASN A 31 37.34 -3.60 -5.62
C ASN A 31 36.33 -3.40 -4.46
N PRO A 32 35.78 -4.47 -3.87
CA PRO A 32 34.82 -4.34 -2.78
C PRO A 32 35.43 -3.83 -1.47
N ALA A 33 36.75 -3.65 -1.37
CA ALA A 33 37.38 -3.03 -0.19
C ALA A 33 37.26 -1.51 -0.19
N LEU A 34 37.02 -0.88 -1.35
CA LEU A 34 36.75 0.55 -1.44
C LEU A 34 35.30 0.87 -1.04
N SER A 35 35.05 2.12 -0.63
CA SER A 35 33.72 2.61 -0.32
C SER A 35 32.82 2.63 -1.57
N ALA A 36 31.50 2.61 -1.39
CA ALA A 36 30.55 2.76 -2.47
C ALA A 36 30.80 4.04 -3.28
N HIS A 37 31.10 5.13 -2.60
CA HIS A 37 31.41 6.42 -3.23
C HIS A 37 32.67 6.38 -4.12
N GLU A 38 33.81 5.87 -3.61
CA GLU A 38 35.05 5.78 -4.40
C GLU A 38 34.84 4.91 -5.66
N ARG A 39 34.09 3.84 -5.53
CA ARG A 39 33.75 2.95 -6.63
C ARG A 39 32.82 3.62 -7.64
N ALA A 40 31.81 4.36 -7.18
CA ALA A 40 30.86 5.09 -8.00
C ALA A 40 31.55 6.21 -8.81
N VAL A 41 32.47 6.95 -8.20
CA VAL A 41 33.27 7.99 -8.88
C VAL A 41 34.13 7.40 -9.98
N ASP A 42 34.88 6.33 -9.71
CA ASP A 42 35.72 5.65 -10.71
C ASP A 42 34.87 5.11 -11.87
N LEU A 43 33.72 4.49 -11.57
CA LEU A 43 32.85 3.92 -12.59
C LEU A 43 32.18 5.02 -13.44
N CYS A 44 31.69 6.10 -12.81
CA CYS A 44 31.08 7.25 -13.48
C CYS A 44 32.05 7.87 -14.52
N GLY A 45 33.33 8.04 -14.15
CA GLY A 45 34.34 8.56 -15.05
C GLY A 45 34.67 7.67 -16.26
N ARG A 46 34.15 6.43 -16.30
CA ARG A 46 34.32 5.49 -17.44
C ARG A 46 33.12 5.45 -18.37
N LEU A 47 32.00 6.06 -17.98
CA LEU A 47 30.77 6.10 -18.77
C LEU A 47 30.79 7.21 -19.80
N THR A 48 30.19 6.98 -20.97
CA THR A 48 29.87 8.07 -21.90
C THR A 48 28.65 8.84 -21.42
N LEU A 49 28.41 10.02 -21.95
CA LEU A 49 27.25 10.85 -21.56
C LEU A 49 25.92 10.16 -21.84
N GLU A 50 25.82 9.43 -22.98
CA GLU A 50 24.64 8.65 -23.32
C GLU A 50 24.40 7.48 -22.35
N GLU A 51 25.49 6.80 -21.93
CA GLU A 51 25.42 5.75 -20.92
C GLU A 51 24.99 6.33 -19.57
N LYS A 52 25.54 7.46 -19.15
CA LYS A 52 25.14 8.18 -17.94
C LYS A 52 23.65 8.49 -17.94
N ALA A 53 23.15 9.10 -19.01
CA ALA A 53 21.73 9.42 -19.18
C ALA A 53 20.84 8.17 -19.14
N SER A 54 21.29 7.07 -19.74
CA SER A 54 20.53 5.82 -19.75
C SER A 54 20.41 5.17 -18.37
N LEU A 55 21.39 5.34 -17.49
CA LEU A 55 21.33 4.87 -16.11
C LEU A 55 20.40 5.68 -15.21
N MET A 56 20.05 6.91 -15.61
CA MET A 56 19.12 7.78 -14.87
C MET A 56 17.64 7.44 -15.11
N LEU A 57 17.35 6.35 -15.82
CA LEU A 57 15.98 5.85 -16.04
C LEU A 57 15.63 4.74 -15.02
N ASP A 58 14.37 4.60 -14.65
CA ASP A 58 13.94 3.53 -13.75
C ASP A 58 14.24 2.14 -14.32
N ASP A 59 14.23 1.98 -15.64
CA ASP A 59 14.70 0.81 -16.37
C ASP A 59 16.11 1.08 -16.93
N SER A 60 17.11 0.97 -16.04
CA SER A 60 18.51 1.20 -16.39
C SER A 60 19.09 0.03 -17.22
N PRO A 61 19.51 0.25 -18.47
CA PRO A 61 20.02 -0.81 -19.34
C PRO A 61 21.36 -1.37 -18.87
N ALA A 62 21.71 -2.56 -19.34
CA ALA A 62 23.04 -3.11 -19.15
C ALA A 62 24.09 -2.32 -19.95
N ILE A 63 25.32 -2.22 -19.39
CA ILE A 63 26.51 -1.68 -20.09
C ILE A 63 27.59 -2.77 -20.06
N PRO A 64 27.55 -3.71 -21.05
CA PRO A 64 28.37 -4.92 -21.02
C PRO A 64 29.87 -4.66 -20.98
N ARG A 65 30.35 -3.59 -21.65
CA ARG A 65 31.80 -3.25 -21.69
C ARG A 65 32.38 -2.95 -20.29
N LEU A 66 31.52 -2.56 -19.33
CA LEU A 66 31.90 -2.29 -17.94
C LEU A 66 31.36 -3.35 -16.97
N GLY A 67 30.73 -4.42 -17.48
CA GLY A 67 30.13 -5.46 -16.64
C GLY A 67 28.92 -5.01 -15.84
N ILE A 68 28.31 -3.85 -16.18
CA ILE A 68 27.09 -3.36 -15.54
C ILE A 68 25.91 -4.14 -16.10
N LYS A 69 25.15 -4.80 -15.20
CA LYS A 69 23.92 -5.49 -15.56
C LYS A 69 22.76 -4.51 -15.67
N ARG A 70 21.69 -4.90 -16.38
CA ARG A 70 20.42 -4.18 -16.34
C ARG A 70 19.93 -4.09 -14.89
N PHE A 71 19.41 -2.93 -14.52
CA PHE A 71 18.84 -2.70 -13.20
C PHE A 71 17.48 -2.04 -13.34
N GLN A 72 16.55 -2.41 -12.47
CA GLN A 72 15.24 -1.81 -12.39
C GLN A 72 15.10 -1.14 -11.00
N TRP A 73 14.65 0.11 -10.99
CA TRP A 73 14.48 0.86 -9.74
C TRP A 73 13.08 0.66 -9.13
N TRP A 74 12.09 0.27 -9.94
CA TRP A 74 10.71 0.17 -9.47
C TRP A 74 10.36 -1.22 -8.95
N SER A 75 10.21 -1.32 -7.61
CA SER A 75 9.48 -2.40 -6.94
C SER A 75 8.62 -1.82 -5.84
N GLU A 76 7.62 -2.57 -5.42
CA GLU A 76 6.68 -2.18 -4.37
C GLU A 76 6.65 -3.22 -3.26
N ALA A 77 6.55 -2.74 -2.01
CA ALA A 77 6.50 -3.60 -0.83
C ALA A 77 5.67 -2.97 0.28
N LEU A 78 4.50 -2.43 -0.05
CA LEU A 78 3.69 -1.59 0.83
C LEU A 78 3.22 -2.33 2.09
N HIS A 79 2.86 -3.62 1.97
CA HIS A 79 2.49 -4.51 3.08
C HIS A 79 2.77 -5.98 2.76
N GLY A 80 3.97 -6.24 2.28
CA GLY A 80 4.47 -7.45 1.66
C GLY A 80 4.92 -7.14 0.24
N VAL A 81 5.67 -8.04 -0.37
CA VAL A 81 6.19 -7.84 -1.72
C VAL A 81 5.03 -7.80 -2.72
N ALA A 82 4.95 -6.76 -3.55
CA ALA A 82 3.89 -6.62 -4.54
C ALA A 82 4.31 -7.19 -5.91
N ASN A 83 3.32 -7.72 -6.66
CA ASN A 83 3.43 -8.11 -8.07
C ASN A 83 4.53 -9.13 -8.41
N MET A 84 5.02 -9.90 -7.44
CA MET A 84 6.07 -10.92 -7.63
C MET A 84 5.60 -12.38 -7.39
N GLY A 85 4.30 -12.64 -7.52
CA GLY A 85 3.72 -13.98 -7.31
C GLY A 85 3.65 -14.36 -5.83
N ASP A 86 4.00 -15.61 -5.49
CA ASP A 86 3.88 -16.18 -4.14
C ASP A 86 4.68 -15.40 -3.10
N VAL A 87 3.99 -14.67 -2.23
CA VAL A 87 4.56 -13.91 -1.11
C VAL A 87 3.56 -13.81 0.03
N THR A 88 4.00 -13.37 1.21
CA THR A 88 3.12 -13.11 2.34
C THR A 88 2.46 -11.74 2.18
N VAL A 89 1.12 -11.69 2.33
CA VAL A 89 0.34 -10.45 2.34
C VAL A 89 -0.05 -10.12 3.78
N PHE A 90 0.46 -8.99 4.25
CA PHE A 90 0.18 -8.43 5.58
C PHE A 90 -1.03 -7.48 5.52
N PRO A 91 -1.57 -7.03 6.66
CA PRO A 91 -2.56 -5.94 6.68
C PRO A 91 -2.05 -4.68 5.99
N GLU A 92 -2.95 -3.93 5.36
CA GLU A 92 -2.65 -2.64 4.74
C GLU A 92 -2.07 -1.63 5.74
N PRO A 93 -1.21 -0.67 5.35
CA PRO A 93 -0.54 0.28 6.24
C PRO A 93 -1.46 1.02 7.20
N ILE A 94 -2.63 1.46 6.75
CA ILE A 94 -3.61 2.11 7.63
C ILE A 94 -4.09 1.17 8.75
N GLY A 95 -4.25 -0.11 8.46
CA GLY A 95 -4.52 -1.14 9.46
C GLY A 95 -3.33 -1.34 10.39
N MET A 96 -2.11 -1.44 9.85
CA MET A 96 -0.89 -1.55 10.67
C MET A 96 -0.75 -0.36 11.62
N ALA A 97 -1.07 0.86 11.18
CA ALA A 97 -1.06 2.06 12.03
C ALA A 97 -2.06 1.96 13.19
N ALA A 98 -3.23 1.32 12.98
CA ALA A 98 -4.22 1.09 14.03
C ALA A 98 -3.68 0.22 15.19
N SER A 99 -2.61 -0.50 15.00
CA SER A 99 -1.95 -1.25 16.07
C SER A 99 -1.22 -0.37 17.09
N PHE A 100 -0.80 0.85 16.72
CA PHE A 100 0.13 1.68 17.51
C PHE A 100 1.34 0.88 18.00
N ASN A 101 1.90 0.01 17.13
CA ASN A 101 3.01 -0.89 17.44
C ASN A 101 4.09 -0.88 16.34
N ASP A 102 4.95 0.12 16.40
CA ASP A 102 6.07 0.29 15.48
C ASP A 102 7.09 -0.89 15.52
N ARG A 103 7.23 -1.56 16.67
CA ARG A 103 8.09 -2.75 16.78
C ARG A 103 7.54 -3.92 15.96
N MET A 104 6.21 -4.09 15.93
CA MET A 104 5.57 -5.13 15.10
C MET A 104 5.67 -4.77 13.62
N VAL A 105 5.48 -3.49 13.28
CA VAL A 105 5.68 -2.98 11.90
C VAL A 105 7.11 -3.24 11.43
N TYR A 106 8.13 -2.96 12.25
CA TYR A 106 9.52 -3.32 11.93
C TYR A 106 9.66 -4.81 11.57
N ARG A 107 9.09 -5.72 12.35
CA ARG A 107 9.15 -7.17 12.10
C ARG A 107 8.46 -7.57 10.78
N VAL A 108 7.34 -6.94 10.46
CA VAL A 108 6.63 -7.15 9.19
C VAL A 108 7.53 -6.79 8.02
N PHE A 109 8.19 -5.64 8.08
CA PHE A 109 9.04 -5.19 6.97
C PHE A 109 10.41 -5.86 6.93
N ASP A 110 10.93 -6.37 8.05
CA ASP A 110 12.10 -7.26 8.05
C ASP A 110 11.77 -8.58 7.34
N ALA A 111 10.60 -9.20 7.61
CA ALA A 111 10.12 -10.38 6.91
C ALA A 111 9.86 -10.10 5.41
N THR A 112 9.26 -8.96 5.09
CA THR A 112 9.04 -8.53 3.69
C THR A 112 10.35 -8.39 2.92
N SER A 113 11.37 -7.81 3.53
CA SER A 113 12.69 -7.67 2.91
C SER A 113 13.41 -9.02 2.74
N ASP A 114 13.17 -9.99 3.62
CA ASP A 114 13.65 -11.36 3.44
C ASP A 114 12.99 -12.02 2.22
N GLU A 115 11.69 -11.87 2.05
CA GLU A 115 10.98 -12.41 0.89
C GLU A 115 11.42 -11.75 -0.43
N MET A 116 11.62 -10.42 -0.43
CA MET A 116 12.13 -9.71 -1.60
C MET A 116 13.55 -10.20 -1.97
N ARG A 117 14.44 -10.33 -1.00
CA ARG A 117 15.78 -10.88 -1.24
C ARG A 117 15.74 -12.33 -1.72
N ALA A 118 14.87 -13.16 -1.18
CA ALA A 118 14.69 -14.54 -1.65
C ALA A 118 14.26 -14.60 -3.12
N LYS A 119 13.30 -13.76 -3.54
CA LYS A 119 12.86 -13.62 -4.93
C LYS A 119 13.99 -13.16 -5.84
N TRP A 120 14.74 -12.13 -5.42
CA TRP A 120 15.92 -11.66 -6.13
C TRP A 120 16.98 -12.77 -6.29
N ASN A 121 17.28 -13.48 -5.21
CA ASN A 121 18.28 -14.56 -5.22
C ASN A 121 17.88 -15.70 -6.18
N GLU A 122 16.61 -16.10 -6.20
CA GLU A 122 16.09 -17.08 -7.17
C GLU A 122 16.23 -16.59 -8.61
N LEU A 123 15.88 -15.34 -8.88
CA LEU A 123 16.00 -14.74 -10.20
C LEU A 123 17.46 -14.76 -10.69
N GLN A 124 18.41 -14.34 -9.83
CA GLN A 124 19.83 -14.34 -10.15
C GLN A 124 20.37 -15.76 -10.39
N GLN A 125 19.95 -16.76 -9.62
CA GLN A 125 20.36 -18.15 -9.79
C GLN A 125 19.85 -18.75 -11.12
N LYS A 126 18.68 -18.33 -11.58
CA LYS A 126 18.08 -18.77 -12.85
C LYS A 126 18.63 -18.01 -14.05
N GLY A 127 19.48 -17.00 -13.85
CA GLY A 127 19.98 -16.12 -14.91
C GLY A 127 18.88 -15.31 -15.59
N GLY A 128 17.79 -15.03 -14.88
CA GLY A 128 16.66 -14.25 -15.39
C GLY A 128 16.96 -12.75 -15.43
N ASP A 129 16.34 -12.07 -16.38
CA ASP A 129 16.43 -10.62 -16.49
C ASP A 129 15.65 -9.91 -15.36
N VAL A 130 16.24 -8.85 -14.85
CA VAL A 130 15.56 -7.95 -13.90
C VAL A 130 14.57 -7.10 -14.67
N THR A 131 13.29 -7.26 -14.35
CA THR A 131 12.20 -6.47 -14.94
C THR A 131 11.51 -5.66 -13.84
N ARG A 132 10.56 -4.81 -14.22
CA ARG A 132 9.73 -4.04 -13.27
C ARG A 132 9.16 -4.96 -12.17
N PHE A 133 9.17 -4.49 -10.93
CA PHE A 133 8.84 -5.20 -9.69
C PHE A 133 9.86 -6.25 -9.23
N HIS A 134 10.95 -6.50 -9.96
CA HIS A 134 11.99 -7.46 -9.57
C HIS A 134 13.29 -6.78 -9.10
N ALA A 135 13.19 -5.61 -8.49
CA ALA A 135 14.33 -4.83 -8.02
C ALA A 135 14.56 -4.96 -6.50
N LEU A 136 15.70 -4.45 -6.04
CA LEU A 136 16.04 -4.30 -4.61
C LEU A 136 15.83 -2.87 -4.11
N SER A 137 15.41 -1.95 -4.97
CA SER A 137 14.83 -0.65 -4.64
C SER A 137 13.32 -0.84 -4.52
N VAL A 138 12.72 -0.41 -3.40
CA VAL A 138 11.30 -0.56 -3.10
C VAL A 138 10.69 0.78 -2.73
N TRP A 139 9.64 1.20 -3.46
CA TRP A 139 9.03 2.52 -3.31
C TRP A 139 8.01 2.53 -2.18
N THR A 140 8.51 2.33 -0.98
CA THR A 140 7.81 2.19 0.29
C THR A 140 8.69 2.76 1.41
N PRO A 141 8.11 3.50 2.39
CA PRO A 141 6.69 3.71 2.72
C PRO A 141 6.05 4.93 2.06
N ASN A 142 4.71 4.91 1.92
CA ASN A 142 3.92 6.11 1.71
C ASN A 142 3.67 6.81 3.05
N VAL A 143 4.33 7.94 3.28
CA VAL A 143 4.23 8.73 4.52
C VAL A 143 3.48 10.05 4.35
N ASN A 144 2.71 10.19 3.27
CA ASN A 144 1.78 11.30 3.13
C ASN A 144 0.72 11.24 4.23
N ILE A 145 0.27 12.40 4.69
CA ILE A 145 -0.74 12.49 5.74
C ILE A 145 -2.13 12.24 5.16
N PHE A 146 -2.89 11.33 5.75
CA PHE A 146 -4.27 11.05 5.37
C PHE A 146 -5.18 12.21 5.80
N ARG A 147 -5.04 13.33 5.11
CA ARG A 147 -5.70 14.60 5.40
C ARG A 147 -7.23 14.53 5.24
N ASP A 148 -7.67 13.81 4.23
CA ASP A 148 -9.08 13.75 3.83
C ASP A 148 -9.51 12.30 3.58
N PRO A 149 -10.56 11.80 4.25
CA PRO A 149 -11.00 10.41 4.11
C PRO A 149 -11.56 10.06 2.73
N ARG A 150 -11.73 11.04 1.83
CA ARG A 150 -12.11 10.79 0.44
C ARG A 150 -10.94 10.30 -0.42
N TRP A 151 -9.71 10.53 -0.01
CA TRP A 151 -8.54 10.12 -0.76
C TRP A 151 -8.38 8.60 -0.81
N GLY A 152 -8.49 8.01 -2.01
CA GLY A 152 -8.47 6.56 -2.21
C GLY A 152 -7.15 5.89 -1.87
N ARG A 153 -6.01 6.59 -1.97
CA ARG A 153 -4.70 6.09 -1.55
C ARG A 153 -4.43 6.28 -0.05
N GLY A 154 -5.38 6.82 0.71
CA GLY A 154 -5.26 6.92 2.16
C GLY A 154 -4.98 5.58 2.84
N GLN A 155 -5.48 4.46 2.29
CA GLN A 155 -5.20 3.10 2.76
C GLN A 155 -3.70 2.76 2.79
N GLU A 156 -2.91 3.36 1.89
CA GLU A 156 -1.46 3.15 1.78
C GLU A 156 -0.66 3.85 2.89
N THR A 157 -1.30 4.69 3.70
CA THR A 157 -0.65 5.59 4.66
C THR A 157 -0.79 5.11 6.10
N TYR A 158 -0.09 5.78 7.00
CA TYR A 158 -0.13 5.49 8.44
C TYR A 158 -1.08 6.44 9.19
N GLY A 159 -2.01 7.08 8.49
CA GLY A 159 -3.09 7.87 9.07
C GLY A 159 -2.86 9.38 9.02
N GLU A 160 -3.62 10.08 9.87
CA GLU A 160 -3.70 11.55 9.85
C GLU A 160 -2.69 12.26 10.76
N ASP A 161 -2.00 11.49 11.62
CA ASP A 161 -1.10 12.06 12.60
C ASP A 161 0.36 12.00 12.18
N PRO A 162 1.09 13.14 12.18
CA PRO A 162 2.48 13.21 11.73
C PRO A 162 3.45 12.42 12.61
N TYR A 163 3.21 12.35 13.94
CA TYR A 163 4.09 11.61 14.86
C TYR A 163 3.90 10.09 14.69
N LEU A 164 2.65 9.61 14.62
CA LEU A 164 2.37 8.20 14.36
C LEU A 164 2.96 7.77 13.02
N THR A 165 2.74 8.57 11.97
CA THR A 165 3.29 8.32 10.62
C THR A 165 4.82 8.28 10.64
N SER A 166 5.49 9.20 11.36
CA SER A 166 6.94 9.21 11.51
C SER A 166 7.45 7.92 12.19
N ARG A 167 6.82 7.50 13.28
CA ARG A 167 7.20 6.30 14.04
C ARG A 167 7.05 5.03 13.18
N MET A 168 5.89 4.88 12.52
CA MET A 168 5.61 3.74 11.65
C MET A 168 6.53 3.74 10.42
N GLY A 169 6.68 4.88 9.74
CA GLY A 169 7.55 5.01 8.58
C GLY A 169 9.02 4.71 8.89
N CYS A 170 9.55 5.17 10.04
CA CYS A 170 10.90 4.81 10.48
C CYS A 170 11.06 3.30 10.73
N ALA A 171 10.06 2.64 11.30
CA ALA A 171 10.05 1.19 11.49
C ALA A 171 10.09 0.44 10.16
N VAL A 172 9.32 0.90 9.16
CA VAL A 172 9.32 0.36 7.79
C VAL A 172 10.70 0.47 7.16
N VAL A 173 11.28 1.67 7.15
CA VAL A 173 12.61 1.91 6.55
C VAL A 173 13.65 1.00 7.17
N ARG A 174 13.71 0.92 8.50
CA ARG A 174 14.68 0.06 9.21
C ARG A 174 14.47 -1.42 8.91
N GLY A 175 13.23 -1.89 8.84
CA GLY A 175 12.91 -3.27 8.47
C GLY A 175 13.33 -3.60 7.04
N LEU A 176 13.05 -2.72 6.09
CA LEU A 176 13.40 -2.92 4.68
C LEU A 176 14.91 -2.84 4.44
N GLN A 177 15.60 -1.86 5.01
CA GLN A 177 17.03 -1.62 4.76
C GLN A 177 17.96 -2.54 5.55
N GLY A 178 17.45 -3.17 6.61
CA GLY A 178 18.25 -3.98 7.56
C GLY A 178 19.12 -3.11 8.47
N PRO A 179 19.97 -3.74 9.32
CA PRO A 179 20.81 -3.03 10.30
C PRO A 179 21.77 -2.02 9.65
N GLU A 180 21.95 -0.88 10.32
CA GLU A 180 22.78 0.23 9.79
C GLU A 180 24.28 -0.10 9.75
N ASP A 181 24.76 -0.98 10.61
CA ASP A 181 26.16 -1.40 10.72
C ASP A 181 26.58 -2.46 9.71
N THR A 182 25.68 -2.89 8.82
CA THR A 182 26.02 -3.86 7.77
C THR A 182 26.65 -3.16 6.57
N LYS A 183 27.60 -3.84 5.92
CA LYS A 183 28.27 -3.34 4.71
C LYS A 183 27.29 -3.10 3.56
N TYR A 184 26.35 -4.02 3.36
CA TYR A 184 25.35 -3.95 2.29
C TYR A 184 23.97 -3.76 2.88
N ARG A 185 23.17 -2.89 2.26
CA ARG A 185 21.76 -2.74 2.58
C ARG A 185 20.97 -3.95 2.10
N LYS A 186 19.96 -4.32 2.86
CA LYS A 186 19.06 -5.42 2.47
C LYS A 186 18.21 -5.00 1.28
N LEU A 187 17.57 -3.83 1.34
CA LEU A 187 16.87 -3.13 0.26
C LEU A 187 17.18 -1.64 0.35
N LEU A 188 16.81 -0.86 -0.67
CA LEU A 188 16.68 0.58 -0.57
C LEU A 188 15.21 0.90 -0.38
N ALA A 189 14.85 1.53 0.75
CA ALA A 189 13.50 2.02 1.02
C ALA A 189 13.34 3.44 0.47
N CYS A 190 12.12 3.80 0.04
CA CYS A 190 11.81 5.08 -0.56
C CYS A 190 10.67 5.78 0.18
N ALA A 191 10.94 6.97 0.73
CA ALA A 191 9.92 7.81 1.33
C ALA A 191 9.10 8.50 0.24
N LYS A 192 7.80 8.27 0.17
CA LYS A 192 6.93 8.84 -0.87
C LYS A 192 5.64 9.43 -0.30
N HIS A 193 5.04 10.39 -0.99
CA HIS A 193 5.48 11.17 -2.16
C HIS A 193 5.85 12.57 -1.69
N TYR A 194 7.10 12.98 -1.86
CA TYR A 194 7.66 14.23 -1.36
C TYR A 194 7.37 15.40 -2.31
N ALA A 195 6.58 16.38 -1.97
CA ALA A 195 5.90 16.57 -0.71
C ALA A 195 4.44 17.01 -0.99
N ILE A 196 3.64 17.05 0.11
CA ILE A 196 2.30 17.65 0.08
C ILE A 196 1.39 16.92 -0.92
N HIS A 197 1.34 15.59 -0.89
CA HIS A 197 0.47 14.78 -1.73
C HIS A 197 -0.56 14.04 -0.85
N SER A 198 -1.86 14.35 -1.03
CA SER A 198 -2.95 13.75 -0.25
C SER A 198 -4.29 13.82 -0.99
N GLY A 199 -4.27 13.60 -2.31
CA GLY A 199 -5.43 13.67 -3.20
C GLY A 199 -5.90 15.09 -3.52
N PRO A 200 -6.85 15.25 -4.42
CA PRO A 200 -7.55 14.17 -5.14
C PRO A 200 -6.68 13.53 -6.25
N GLU A 201 -6.86 12.21 -6.45
CA GLU A 201 -6.10 11.43 -7.44
C GLU A 201 -6.33 11.92 -8.87
N TRP A 202 -7.58 12.24 -9.23
CA TRP A 202 -7.95 12.70 -10.57
C TRP A 202 -7.33 14.05 -11.00
N ALA A 203 -6.70 14.77 -10.08
CA ALA A 203 -6.08 16.08 -10.35
C ALA A 203 -4.55 16.08 -10.17
N ARG A 204 -3.94 14.98 -9.71
CA ARG A 204 -2.55 14.93 -9.25
C ARG A 204 -1.50 15.40 -10.28
N HIS A 205 -1.75 15.18 -11.57
CA HIS A 205 -0.87 15.58 -12.68
C HIS A 205 -0.99 17.07 -13.06
N THR A 206 -2.00 17.78 -12.56
CA THR A 206 -2.29 19.16 -12.98
C THR A 206 -2.38 20.15 -11.83
N ASP A 207 -2.64 19.67 -10.61
CA ASP A 207 -2.86 20.54 -9.46
C ASP A 207 -1.65 21.40 -9.12
N ASN A 208 -1.96 22.62 -8.66
CA ASN A 208 -1.01 23.55 -8.06
C ASN A 208 -1.51 23.92 -6.67
N ILE A 209 -0.85 23.42 -5.65
CA ILE A 209 -1.23 23.60 -4.25
C ILE A 209 -0.63 24.92 -3.76
N THR A 210 -1.47 25.88 -3.34
CA THR A 210 -1.06 27.23 -2.94
C THR A 210 -1.58 27.64 -1.56
N ASP A 211 -2.36 26.81 -0.91
CA ASP A 211 -3.08 27.09 0.33
C ASP A 211 -2.45 26.44 1.58
N VAL A 212 -1.25 25.90 1.45
CA VAL A 212 -0.49 25.34 2.58
C VAL A 212 0.20 26.44 3.37
N THR A 213 -0.25 26.63 4.60
CA THR A 213 0.41 27.59 5.51
C THR A 213 1.79 27.06 5.95
N PRO A 214 2.73 27.93 6.38
CA PRO A 214 3.98 27.46 6.98
C PRO A 214 3.77 26.51 8.16
N ARG A 215 2.74 26.69 8.97
CA ARG A 215 2.37 25.79 10.05
C ARG A 215 1.99 24.41 9.51
N ASP A 216 1.07 24.37 8.54
CA ASP A 216 0.61 23.09 7.96
C ASP A 216 1.78 22.35 7.31
N LEU A 217 2.67 23.07 6.62
CA LEU A 217 3.87 22.50 6.02
C LEU A 217 4.74 21.82 7.09
N TRP A 218 5.15 22.56 8.11
CA TRP A 218 6.16 22.11 9.06
C TRP A 218 5.63 21.25 10.20
N GLU A 219 4.36 21.33 10.56
CA GLU A 219 3.75 20.51 11.60
C GLU A 219 2.97 19.31 11.07
N THR A 220 2.60 19.29 9.79
CA THR A 220 1.74 18.23 9.23
C THR A 220 2.41 17.50 8.08
N TYR A 221 2.79 18.18 6.99
CA TYR A 221 3.20 17.51 5.77
C TYR A 221 4.67 17.05 5.76
N MET A 222 5.56 17.75 6.45
CA MET A 222 7.01 17.51 6.40
C MET A 222 7.59 16.61 7.51
N PRO A 223 7.01 16.48 8.72
CA PRO A 223 7.66 15.79 9.84
C PRO A 223 8.02 14.34 9.57
N ALA A 224 7.15 13.58 8.89
CA ALA A 224 7.42 12.18 8.59
C ALA A 224 8.63 12.03 7.65
N PHE A 225 8.70 12.81 6.56
CA PHE A 225 9.85 12.81 5.66
C PHE A 225 11.15 13.18 6.39
N LYS A 226 11.12 14.22 7.23
CA LYS A 226 12.26 14.61 8.04
C LYS A 226 12.76 13.49 8.93
N SER A 227 11.85 12.81 9.64
CA SER A 227 12.19 11.68 10.50
C SER A 227 12.76 10.50 9.71
N LEU A 228 12.20 10.17 8.55
CA LEU A 228 12.73 9.09 7.72
C LEU A 228 14.14 9.40 7.21
N VAL A 229 14.42 10.65 6.88
CA VAL A 229 15.76 11.11 6.44
C VAL A 229 16.74 11.11 7.62
N GLN A 230 16.37 11.75 8.73
CA GLN A 230 17.31 12.03 9.82
C GLN A 230 17.44 10.87 10.82
N ASP A 231 16.35 10.15 11.13
CA ASP A 231 16.33 9.12 12.17
C ASP A 231 16.45 7.71 11.59
N ALA A 232 15.84 7.44 10.44
CA ALA A 232 15.85 6.12 9.80
C ALA A 232 16.84 5.99 8.63
N LYS A 233 17.47 7.08 8.19
CA LYS A 233 18.48 7.10 7.11
C LYS A 233 17.95 6.46 5.82
N VAL A 234 16.73 6.83 5.42
CA VAL A 234 16.11 6.33 4.19
C VAL A 234 17.03 6.59 2.99
N ARG A 235 17.10 5.62 2.06
CA ARG A 235 18.02 5.65 0.92
C ARG A 235 17.44 6.28 -0.34
N GLU A 236 16.14 6.40 -0.41
CA GLU A 236 15.45 7.01 -1.54
C GLU A 236 14.33 7.92 -1.05
N VAL A 237 14.06 8.97 -1.83
CA VAL A 237 12.90 9.85 -1.67
C VAL A 237 12.26 10.00 -3.05
N MET A 238 10.97 9.79 -3.13
CA MET A 238 10.20 9.99 -4.37
C MET A 238 9.52 11.35 -4.34
N CYS A 239 9.85 12.21 -5.30
CA CYS A 239 9.16 13.50 -5.45
C CYS A 239 7.79 13.32 -6.11
N ALA A 240 6.81 14.10 -5.65
CA ALA A 240 5.40 13.98 -6.03
C ALA A 240 5.06 14.58 -7.39
N TYR A 241 3.88 14.22 -7.93
CA TYR A 241 3.40 14.67 -9.24
C TYR A 241 3.13 16.18 -9.33
N GLN A 242 2.38 16.72 -8.36
CA GLN A 242 1.80 18.06 -8.43
C GLN A 242 2.83 19.18 -8.30
N ARG A 243 2.33 20.41 -8.49
CA ARG A 243 3.07 21.64 -8.16
C ARG A 243 2.74 22.10 -6.74
N TRP A 244 3.69 22.75 -6.13
CA TRP A 244 3.52 23.53 -4.93
C TRP A 244 4.08 24.94 -5.13
N ASP A 245 3.25 25.97 -4.91
CA ASP A 245 3.57 27.38 -5.19
C ASP A 245 4.18 27.56 -6.60
N ASP A 246 3.48 27.03 -7.63
CA ASP A 246 3.83 27.05 -9.04
C ASP A 246 5.06 26.19 -9.45
N GLU A 247 5.78 25.59 -8.51
CA GLU A 247 6.91 24.72 -8.80
C GLU A 247 6.51 23.24 -8.79
N PRO A 248 6.81 22.44 -9.86
CA PRO A 248 6.70 21.00 -9.79
C PRO A 248 7.53 20.43 -8.65
N CYS A 249 6.99 19.52 -7.85
CA CYS A 249 7.74 18.93 -6.73
C CYS A 249 9.06 18.29 -7.18
N CYS A 250 9.07 17.57 -8.31
CA CYS A 250 10.28 16.99 -8.90
C CYS A 250 11.21 17.99 -9.59
N GLY A 251 10.79 19.24 -9.75
CA GLY A 251 11.57 20.33 -10.35
C GLY A 251 11.84 21.49 -9.39
N SER A 252 11.58 21.30 -8.09
CA SER A 252 11.73 22.35 -7.08
C SER A 252 13.09 22.30 -6.38
N THR A 253 13.93 23.28 -6.65
CA THR A 253 15.21 23.46 -5.93
C THR A 253 14.97 23.71 -4.44
N ARG A 254 13.87 24.37 -4.07
CA ARG A 254 13.48 24.60 -2.68
C ARG A 254 13.26 23.29 -1.94
N LEU A 255 12.46 22.37 -2.53
CA LEU A 255 12.17 21.08 -1.91
C LEU A 255 13.39 20.16 -1.90
N LEU A 256 14.00 19.94 -3.08
CA LEU A 256 14.97 18.86 -3.27
C LEU A 256 16.39 19.28 -2.83
N GLN A 257 16.79 20.55 -3.02
CA GLN A 257 18.13 21.00 -2.63
C GLN A 257 18.11 21.64 -1.25
N GLN A 258 17.34 22.73 -1.05
CA GLN A 258 17.42 23.51 0.18
C GLN A 258 16.92 22.71 1.39
N ILE A 259 15.69 22.19 1.34
CA ILE A 259 15.09 21.50 2.48
C ILE A 259 15.67 20.08 2.62
N LEU A 260 15.57 19.26 1.56
CA LEU A 260 15.91 17.86 1.66
C LEU A 260 17.42 17.63 1.87
N ARG A 261 18.28 18.29 1.03
CA ARG A 261 19.73 18.05 1.06
C ARG A 261 20.45 18.96 2.03
N ASP A 262 20.25 20.28 1.96
CA ASP A 262 21.04 21.24 2.73
C ASP A 262 20.59 21.28 4.21
N GLU A 263 19.28 21.35 4.50
CA GLU A 263 18.78 21.43 5.87
C GLU A 263 18.73 20.07 6.56
N TRP A 264 18.22 19.02 5.87
CA TRP A 264 18.06 17.69 6.48
C TRP A 264 19.26 16.77 6.28
N GLY A 265 20.18 17.12 5.38
CA GLY A 265 21.41 16.38 5.14
C GLY A 265 21.23 15.09 4.33
N PHE A 266 20.19 15.01 3.50
CA PHE A 266 19.94 13.85 2.64
C PHE A 266 21.02 13.72 1.56
N LYS A 267 21.65 12.56 1.47
CA LYS A 267 22.80 12.32 0.57
C LYS A 267 22.50 11.35 -0.57
N TYR A 268 21.35 10.66 -0.51
CA TYR A 268 21.03 9.55 -1.39
C TYR A 268 20.12 9.95 -2.55
N LEU A 269 19.41 8.99 -3.11
CA LEU A 269 18.66 9.10 -4.36
C LEU A 269 17.34 9.84 -4.21
N VAL A 270 17.03 10.67 -5.20
CA VAL A 270 15.69 11.18 -5.46
C VAL A 270 15.19 10.55 -6.76
N VAL A 271 14.08 9.85 -6.69
CA VAL A 271 13.37 9.29 -7.84
C VAL A 271 12.10 10.09 -8.12
N SER A 272 11.76 10.29 -9.38
CA SER A 272 10.48 10.91 -9.73
C SER A 272 9.34 9.90 -9.58
N ASP A 273 8.15 10.38 -9.25
CA ASP A 273 6.95 9.62 -9.52
C ASP A 273 6.75 9.42 -11.03
N CYS A 274 5.91 8.43 -11.43
CA CYS A 274 5.86 7.94 -12.80
C CYS A 274 5.26 8.96 -13.78
N GLY A 275 6.11 9.54 -14.64
CA GLY A 275 5.74 10.62 -15.56
C GLY A 275 5.79 12.03 -14.96
N ALA A 276 6.15 12.20 -13.69
CA ALA A 276 6.15 13.52 -13.04
C ALA A 276 7.11 14.53 -13.69
N VAL A 277 8.22 14.07 -14.31
CA VAL A 277 9.10 14.96 -15.08
C VAL A 277 8.51 15.31 -16.44
N THR A 278 7.76 14.39 -17.04
CA THR A 278 7.01 14.63 -18.28
C THR A 278 5.95 15.70 -18.07
N ASP A 279 5.30 15.73 -16.90
CA ASP A 279 4.30 16.73 -16.54
C ASP A 279 4.81 18.16 -16.63
N PHE A 280 6.11 18.41 -16.45
CA PHE A 280 6.66 19.78 -16.51
C PHE A 280 6.33 20.50 -17.82
N TRP A 281 6.29 19.78 -18.95
CA TRP A 281 5.97 20.36 -20.24
C TRP A 281 4.60 19.93 -20.79
N GLU A 282 4.14 18.73 -20.48
CA GLU A 282 2.86 18.24 -20.98
C GLU A 282 1.65 18.79 -20.20
N ASN A 283 1.73 18.83 -18.88
CA ASN A 283 0.62 19.21 -18.00
C ASN A 283 0.83 20.54 -17.29
N HIS A 284 1.97 20.73 -16.61
CA HIS A 284 2.26 21.93 -15.82
C HIS A 284 2.61 23.16 -16.67
N LYS A 285 3.11 22.97 -17.89
CA LYS A 285 3.54 24.03 -18.83
C LYS A 285 4.65 24.94 -18.27
N VAL A 286 5.48 24.45 -17.35
CA VAL A 286 6.63 25.16 -16.78
C VAL A 286 7.92 24.93 -17.55
N SER A 287 7.91 24.03 -18.50
CA SER A 287 9.00 23.79 -19.47
C SER A 287 8.45 23.82 -20.90
N SER A 288 9.25 24.28 -21.85
CA SER A 288 8.81 24.45 -23.24
C SER A 288 8.89 23.17 -24.08
N ASN A 289 9.64 22.16 -23.63
CA ASN A 289 9.87 20.88 -24.31
C ASN A 289 10.55 19.88 -23.36
N ALA A 290 10.68 18.63 -23.81
CA ALA A 290 11.30 17.53 -23.05
C ALA A 290 12.73 17.84 -22.60
N ARG A 291 13.58 18.43 -23.47
CA ARG A 291 14.96 18.79 -23.13
C ARG A 291 15.03 19.77 -21.95
N ASN A 292 14.20 20.82 -21.96
CA ASN A 292 14.18 21.80 -20.88
C ASN A 292 13.54 21.22 -19.60
N ALA A 293 12.62 20.26 -19.73
CA ALA A 293 12.07 19.51 -18.59
C ALA A 293 13.16 18.63 -17.96
N ALA A 294 13.96 17.91 -18.78
CA ALA A 294 15.09 17.12 -18.30
C ALA A 294 16.10 17.99 -17.54
N ALA A 295 16.51 19.13 -18.12
CA ALA A 295 17.44 20.05 -17.47
C ALA A 295 16.87 20.56 -16.14
N LYS A 296 15.59 20.95 -16.07
CA LYS A 296 14.94 21.42 -14.84
C LYS A 296 14.94 20.33 -13.75
N GLY A 297 14.61 19.07 -14.08
CA GLY A 297 14.62 17.96 -13.14
C GLY A 297 16.00 17.68 -12.58
N VAL A 298 17.02 17.58 -13.45
CA VAL A 298 18.43 17.38 -13.05
C VAL A 298 18.92 18.51 -12.17
N LEU A 299 18.77 19.77 -12.58
CA LEU A 299 19.21 20.93 -11.79
C LEU A 299 18.51 21.04 -10.44
N ALA A 300 17.26 20.62 -10.34
CA ALA A 300 16.54 20.59 -9.07
C ALA A 300 17.01 19.47 -8.13
N GLY A 301 17.56 18.36 -8.65
CA GLY A 301 18.10 17.28 -7.83
C GLY A 301 17.40 15.92 -7.96
N THR A 302 16.54 15.71 -8.99
CA THR A 302 15.93 14.44 -9.31
C THR A 302 16.93 13.54 -10.04
N ASP A 303 17.28 12.39 -9.42
CA ASP A 303 18.37 11.52 -9.88
C ASP A 303 17.89 10.45 -10.88
N VAL A 304 16.68 9.91 -10.68
CA VAL A 304 16.11 8.86 -11.53
C VAL A 304 14.71 9.26 -11.99
N GLU A 305 14.45 9.16 -13.29
CA GLU A 305 13.13 9.36 -13.87
C GLU A 305 12.39 8.02 -13.99
N CYS A 306 11.15 7.98 -13.43
CA CYS A 306 10.19 6.93 -13.71
C CYS A 306 9.22 7.33 -14.80
N GLY A 307 8.91 6.42 -15.72
CA GLY A 307 7.87 6.65 -16.72
C GLY A 307 7.92 5.70 -17.91
N TYR A 308 7.20 6.09 -18.98
CA TYR A 308 7.19 5.36 -20.26
C TYR A 308 7.81 6.19 -21.38
N ASN A 309 7.59 7.52 -21.37
CA ASN A 309 8.10 8.48 -22.34
C ASN A 309 9.22 9.29 -21.69
N TYR A 310 10.34 8.64 -21.41
CA TYR A 310 11.43 9.23 -20.65
C TYR A 310 11.96 10.54 -21.24
N VAL A 311 11.78 11.59 -20.48
CA VAL A 311 12.30 12.92 -20.74
C VAL A 311 13.84 12.96 -20.57
N TYR A 312 14.38 12.17 -19.63
CA TYR A 312 15.82 12.09 -19.36
C TYR A 312 16.65 11.48 -20.52
N LYS A 313 16.01 10.86 -21.51
CA LYS A 313 16.66 10.56 -22.79
C LYS A 313 17.16 11.81 -23.50
N SER A 314 16.64 12.98 -23.17
CA SER A 314 17.08 14.27 -23.71
C SER A 314 18.23 14.91 -22.92
N VAL A 315 18.75 14.28 -21.85
CA VAL A 315 19.89 14.79 -21.06
C VAL A 315 21.12 15.04 -21.92
N PRO A 316 21.57 14.14 -22.85
CA PRO A 316 22.71 14.43 -23.71
C PRO A 316 22.49 15.64 -24.61
N GLU A 317 21.26 15.84 -25.09
CA GLU A 317 20.90 17.03 -25.86
C GLU A 317 20.94 18.30 -24.99
N ALA A 318 20.48 18.23 -23.74
CA ALA A 318 20.53 19.34 -22.81
C ALA A 318 21.98 19.80 -22.52
N VAL A 319 22.92 18.84 -22.38
CA VAL A 319 24.35 19.13 -22.24
C VAL A 319 24.91 19.75 -23.52
N LYS A 320 24.60 19.16 -24.69
CA LYS A 320 25.05 19.67 -25.98
C LYS A 320 24.66 21.13 -26.25
N TYR A 321 23.46 21.51 -25.80
CA TYR A 321 22.95 22.88 -25.95
C TYR A 321 23.25 23.80 -24.76
N GLY A 322 24.05 23.36 -23.80
CA GLY A 322 24.49 24.14 -22.64
C GLY A 322 23.43 24.44 -21.60
N ALA A 323 22.35 23.67 -21.56
CA ALA A 323 21.33 23.72 -20.50
C ALA A 323 21.76 22.93 -19.24
N LEU A 324 22.69 21.98 -19.40
CA LEU A 324 23.36 21.21 -18.35
C LEU A 324 24.87 21.14 -18.65
N THR A 325 25.65 20.88 -17.62
CA THR A 325 27.03 20.43 -17.73
C THR A 325 27.12 18.91 -17.49
N GLU A 326 28.14 18.25 -18.00
CA GLU A 326 28.38 16.84 -17.70
C GLU A 326 28.67 16.61 -16.22
N GLU A 327 29.32 17.55 -15.54
CA GLU A 327 29.57 17.51 -14.08
C GLU A 327 28.27 17.53 -13.26
N GLU A 328 27.23 18.21 -13.73
CA GLU A 328 25.89 18.14 -13.09
C GLU A 328 25.30 16.76 -13.26
N VAL A 329 25.38 16.14 -14.43
CA VAL A 329 24.92 14.77 -14.67
C VAL A 329 25.71 13.78 -13.81
N ASP A 330 27.03 13.93 -13.70
CA ASP A 330 27.90 13.06 -12.90
C ASP A 330 27.46 12.95 -11.44
N LYS A 331 27.01 14.04 -10.83
CA LYS A 331 26.52 14.03 -9.43
C LYS A 331 25.35 13.08 -9.24
N HIS A 332 24.47 12.99 -10.21
CA HIS A 332 23.31 12.11 -10.18
C HIS A 332 23.71 10.65 -10.41
N VAL A 333 24.54 10.42 -11.44
CA VAL A 333 25.04 9.07 -11.78
C VAL A 333 25.86 8.48 -10.62
N ILE A 334 26.68 9.29 -9.96
CA ILE A 334 27.44 8.82 -8.78
C ILE A 334 26.48 8.34 -7.68
N ARG A 335 25.42 9.08 -7.35
CA ARG A 335 24.45 8.68 -6.31
C ARG A 335 23.74 7.38 -6.64
N LEU A 336 23.29 7.22 -7.89
CA LEU A 336 22.61 5.98 -8.27
C LEU A 336 23.57 4.76 -8.30
N LEU A 337 24.82 4.95 -8.69
CA LEU A 337 25.85 3.92 -8.61
C LEU A 337 26.19 3.56 -7.15
N GLU A 338 26.27 4.55 -6.25
CA GLU A 338 26.41 4.31 -4.81
C GLU A 338 25.29 3.42 -4.28
N GLY A 339 24.02 3.69 -4.64
CA GLY A 339 22.87 2.86 -4.25
C GLY A 339 23.02 1.41 -4.72
N ARG A 340 23.47 1.18 -5.94
CA ARG A 340 23.73 -0.16 -6.48
C ARG A 340 24.89 -0.87 -5.77
N PHE A 341 25.97 -0.15 -5.43
CA PHE A 341 27.05 -0.69 -4.61
C PHE A 341 26.60 -0.98 -3.17
N ASP A 342 25.79 -0.12 -2.58
CA ASP A 342 25.22 -0.34 -1.24
C ASP A 342 24.33 -1.61 -1.18
N LEU A 343 23.65 -1.96 -2.25
CA LEU A 343 22.88 -3.21 -2.38
C LEU A 343 23.78 -4.46 -2.53
N GLY A 344 25.04 -4.28 -2.94
CA GLY A 344 25.95 -5.37 -3.34
C GLY A 344 25.56 -6.00 -4.67
N GLU A 345 24.72 -5.35 -5.50
CA GLU A 345 24.22 -5.90 -6.76
C GLU A 345 25.36 -6.09 -7.77
N MET A 346 26.38 -5.25 -7.71
CA MET A 346 27.56 -5.33 -8.58
C MET A 346 28.73 -6.14 -7.99
N ASP A 347 28.52 -6.81 -6.85
CA ASP A 347 29.53 -7.60 -6.17
C ASP A 347 29.29 -9.12 -6.30
N ASP A 348 30.31 -9.93 -5.96
CA ASP A 348 30.13 -11.39 -5.93
C ASP A 348 29.15 -11.76 -4.80
N ASN A 349 28.12 -12.52 -5.15
CA ASN A 349 27.11 -13.02 -4.22
C ASN A 349 27.69 -13.74 -2.99
N LYS A 350 28.93 -14.26 -3.08
CA LYS A 350 29.59 -14.92 -1.94
C LYS A 350 29.91 -13.97 -0.79
N ILE A 351 30.14 -12.69 -1.10
CA ILE A 351 30.46 -11.66 -0.09
C ILE A 351 29.25 -10.85 0.36
N VAL A 352 28.13 -10.93 -0.36
CA VAL A 352 26.88 -10.26 0.00
C VAL A 352 26.09 -11.16 0.96
N SER A 353 25.99 -10.76 2.24
CA SER A 353 25.31 -11.57 3.27
C SER A 353 23.87 -11.95 2.92
N TRP A 354 23.15 -11.04 2.27
CA TRP A 354 21.74 -11.21 1.90
C TRP A 354 21.50 -12.19 0.74
N SER A 355 22.53 -12.54 -0.03
CA SER A 355 22.45 -13.56 -1.08
C SER A 355 22.25 -14.98 -0.52
N LYS A 356 22.37 -15.17 0.78
CA LYS A 356 22.17 -16.46 1.46
C LYS A 356 20.74 -16.70 1.93
N ILE A 357 19.85 -15.71 1.80
CA ILE A 357 18.44 -15.86 2.19
C ILE A 357 17.78 -16.86 1.22
N PRO A 358 17.26 -17.99 1.74
CA PRO A 358 16.75 -19.07 0.89
C PRO A 358 15.30 -18.83 0.49
N ALA A 359 14.85 -19.42 -0.62
CA ALA A 359 13.46 -19.39 -1.07
C ALA A 359 12.44 -19.97 -0.06
N SER A 360 12.89 -20.76 0.90
CA SER A 360 12.02 -21.33 1.95
C SER A 360 11.40 -20.29 2.91
N VAL A 361 11.87 -19.04 2.88
CA VAL A 361 11.24 -17.95 3.65
C VAL A 361 9.91 -17.50 3.03
N LEU A 362 9.75 -17.67 1.69
CA LEU A 362 8.55 -17.25 0.96
C LEU A 362 7.29 -17.94 1.47
N CYS A 363 6.30 -17.15 1.88
CA CYS A 363 5.05 -17.65 2.47
C CYS A 363 5.27 -18.64 3.61
N SER A 364 6.36 -18.51 4.35
CA SER A 364 6.71 -19.44 5.43
C SER A 364 5.65 -19.43 6.53
N LYS A 365 5.57 -20.53 7.29
CA LYS A 365 4.67 -20.60 8.45
C LYS A 365 4.92 -19.46 9.45
N ALA A 366 6.19 -19.04 9.61
CA ALA A 366 6.57 -17.92 10.49
C ALA A 366 6.02 -16.59 9.96
N HIS A 367 6.13 -16.33 8.66
CA HIS A 367 5.61 -15.11 8.06
C HIS A 367 4.08 -15.08 8.04
N ARG A 368 3.42 -16.22 7.78
CA ARG A 368 1.96 -16.33 7.92
C ARG A 368 1.49 -16.05 9.36
N GLN A 369 2.20 -16.61 10.37
CA GLN A 369 1.89 -16.33 11.76
C GLN A 369 2.09 -14.84 12.09
N LEU A 370 3.13 -14.20 11.55
CA LEU A 370 3.36 -12.76 11.72
C LEU A 370 2.25 -11.93 11.07
N SER A 371 1.72 -12.35 9.90
CA SER A 371 0.56 -11.71 9.27
C SER A 371 -0.68 -11.80 10.18
N LEU A 372 -0.94 -12.97 10.77
CA LEU A 372 -2.02 -13.14 11.73
C LEU A 372 -1.82 -12.27 13.00
N ASP A 373 -0.61 -12.29 13.56
CA ASP A 373 -0.29 -11.52 14.77
C ASP A 373 -0.45 -10.01 14.53
N MET A 374 -0.07 -9.53 13.34
CA MET A 374 -0.29 -8.14 12.93
C MET A 374 -1.79 -7.87 12.76
N ALA A 375 -2.52 -8.70 12.01
CA ALA A 375 -3.96 -8.54 11.78
C ALA A 375 -4.76 -8.48 13.09
N LEU A 376 -4.45 -9.31 14.07
CA LEU A 376 -5.10 -9.28 15.37
C LEU A 376 -4.96 -7.92 16.07
N GLN A 377 -3.81 -7.26 15.94
CA GLN A 377 -3.55 -5.98 16.60
C GLN A 377 -4.20 -4.78 15.88
N THR A 378 -4.64 -4.96 14.63
CA THR A 378 -5.31 -3.90 13.85
C THR A 378 -6.80 -3.79 14.15
N MET A 379 -7.44 -4.86 14.66
CA MET A 379 -8.87 -4.95 14.86
C MET A 379 -9.36 -3.91 15.85
N THR A 380 -10.19 -2.97 15.39
CA THR A 380 -10.65 -1.81 16.16
C THR A 380 -12.14 -1.90 16.43
N LEU A 381 -12.51 -2.15 17.68
CA LEU A 381 -13.91 -2.24 18.09
C LEU A 381 -14.46 -0.83 18.31
N LEU A 382 -15.42 -0.40 17.48
CA LEU A 382 -16.00 0.95 17.55
C LEU A 382 -17.25 1.01 18.43
N GLN A 383 -18.03 -0.06 18.45
CA GLN A 383 -19.26 -0.15 19.23
C GLN A 383 -19.55 -1.57 19.69
N ASN A 384 -20.09 -1.74 20.92
CA ASN A 384 -20.53 -3.05 21.43
C ASN A 384 -21.66 -2.86 22.44
N LYS A 385 -22.87 -2.55 21.95
CA LYS A 385 -24.07 -2.39 22.77
C LYS A 385 -24.49 -3.72 23.37
N ASN A 386 -24.93 -3.66 24.64
CA ASN A 386 -25.42 -4.84 25.37
C ASN A 386 -24.44 -6.03 25.39
N LYS A 387 -23.15 -5.78 25.12
CA LYS A 387 -22.10 -6.81 25.03
C LYS A 387 -22.48 -7.95 24.08
N VAL A 388 -23.02 -7.60 22.89
CA VAL A 388 -23.36 -8.58 21.86
C VAL A 388 -22.12 -9.35 21.39
N LEU A 389 -20.96 -8.72 21.41
CA LEU A 389 -19.65 -9.37 21.26
C LEU A 389 -18.99 -9.59 22.63
N PRO A 390 -18.25 -10.69 22.83
CA PRO A 390 -17.99 -11.76 21.86
C PRO A 390 -19.21 -12.70 21.66
N LEU A 391 -19.28 -13.30 20.46
CA LEU A 391 -20.31 -14.23 20.06
C LEU A 391 -20.20 -15.57 20.82
N ASN A 392 -21.31 -16.20 21.07
CA ASN A 392 -21.34 -17.52 21.69
C ASN A 392 -21.27 -18.64 20.63
N LYS A 393 -20.25 -19.51 20.69
CA LYS A 393 -20.10 -20.66 19.79
C LYS A 393 -21.26 -21.69 19.89
N LYS A 394 -22.06 -21.65 20.96
CA LYS A 394 -23.23 -22.52 21.15
C LYS A 394 -24.51 -21.95 20.53
N VAL A 395 -24.43 -20.89 19.74
CA VAL A 395 -25.57 -20.32 19.00
C VAL A 395 -26.22 -21.38 18.13
N LYS A 396 -27.57 -21.44 18.08
CA LYS A 396 -28.29 -22.40 17.25
C LYS A 396 -28.11 -22.10 15.76
N LYS A 397 -28.31 -20.85 15.38
CA LYS A 397 -28.13 -20.34 14.03
C LYS A 397 -27.66 -18.87 14.05
N ILE A 398 -26.72 -18.55 13.18
CA ILE A 398 -26.25 -17.20 12.93
C ILE A 398 -26.26 -16.92 11.42
N ALA A 399 -26.58 -15.73 11.04
CA ALA A 399 -26.38 -15.29 9.67
C ALA A 399 -24.99 -14.66 9.50
N LEU A 400 -24.31 -15.05 8.44
CA LEU A 400 -23.05 -14.44 8.01
C LEU A 400 -23.26 -13.97 6.57
N ILE A 401 -23.50 -12.69 6.38
CA ILE A 401 -23.95 -12.11 5.12
C ILE A 401 -23.22 -10.81 4.81
N GLY A 402 -23.29 -10.36 3.59
CA GLY A 402 -22.71 -9.10 3.12
C GLY A 402 -21.73 -9.32 1.98
N PRO A 403 -21.41 -8.25 1.24
CA PRO A 403 -20.60 -8.34 0.02
C PRO A 403 -19.13 -8.74 0.26
N ASN A 404 -18.62 -8.54 1.46
CA ASN A 404 -17.22 -8.82 1.84
C ASN A 404 -17.06 -10.10 2.67
N VAL A 405 -18.09 -10.93 2.78
CA VAL A 405 -18.04 -12.20 3.55
C VAL A 405 -16.96 -13.15 3.02
N ASP A 406 -16.88 -13.30 1.70
CA ASP A 406 -15.99 -14.21 1.01
C ASP A 406 -15.31 -13.50 -0.16
N ASN A 407 -14.58 -12.41 0.15
CA ASN A 407 -13.97 -11.52 -0.82
C ASN A 407 -12.45 -11.46 -0.58
N GLU A 408 -11.69 -12.33 -1.26
CA GLU A 408 -10.23 -12.38 -1.15
C GLU A 408 -9.55 -11.06 -1.56
N PRO A 409 -9.88 -10.40 -2.70
CA PRO A 409 -9.27 -9.14 -3.08
C PRO A 409 -9.45 -8.02 -2.04
N MET A 410 -10.59 -8.00 -1.35
CA MET A 410 -10.80 -7.05 -0.24
C MET A 410 -9.82 -7.29 0.91
N MET A 411 -9.48 -8.57 1.18
CA MET A 411 -8.54 -8.90 2.25
C MET A 411 -7.13 -8.36 1.99
N TRP A 412 -6.73 -8.26 0.71
CA TRP A 412 -5.35 -7.98 0.34
C TRP A 412 -5.01 -6.49 0.30
N GLY A 413 -5.97 -5.60 0.04
CA GLY A 413 -5.68 -4.18 -0.09
C GLY A 413 -5.05 -3.80 -1.44
N ASN A 414 -4.43 -2.61 -1.50
CA ASN A 414 -3.73 -2.08 -2.68
C ASN A 414 -2.25 -2.52 -2.68
N TYR A 415 -1.58 -2.58 -3.83
CA TYR A 415 -0.16 -2.96 -3.95
C TYR A 415 0.20 -4.30 -3.29
N ASN A 416 -0.63 -5.30 -3.47
CA ASN A 416 -0.46 -6.63 -2.90
C ASN A 416 0.37 -7.57 -3.80
N GLY A 417 0.92 -8.60 -3.20
CA GLY A 417 1.37 -9.81 -3.88
C GLY A 417 0.28 -10.88 -3.92
N THR A 418 0.64 -12.11 -4.26
CA THR A 418 -0.29 -13.25 -4.32
C THR A 418 0.03 -14.21 -3.18
N PRO A 419 -0.81 -14.33 -2.14
CA PRO A 419 -0.58 -15.30 -1.09
C PRO A 419 -0.91 -16.73 -1.58
N ARG A 420 -0.20 -17.73 -1.08
CA ARG A 420 -0.51 -19.14 -1.37
C ARG A 420 -1.87 -19.58 -0.83
N GLN A 421 -2.36 -18.90 0.17
CA GLN A 421 -3.66 -19.15 0.79
C GLN A 421 -4.13 -17.86 1.48
N THR A 422 -5.38 -17.51 1.27
CA THR A 422 -6.11 -16.50 2.04
C THR A 422 -7.11 -17.19 2.95
N ILE A 423 -7.25 -16.72 4.17
CA ILE A 423 -8.34 -17.10 5.07
C ILE A 423 -9.37 -15.99 5.02
N THR A 424 -10.46 -16.20 4.28
CA THR A 424 -11.55 -15.21 4.20
C THR A 424 -12.31 -15.12 5.52
N ILE A 425 -13.15 -14.09 5.68
CA ILE A 425 -13.96 -13.94 6.89
C ILE A 425 -14.94 -15.11 7.02
N LEU A 426 -15.44 -15.60 5.89
CA LEU A 426 -16.24 -16.84 5.83
C LEU A 426 -15.46 -18.02 6.40
N ASP A 427 -14.26 -18.27 5.91
CA ASP A 427 -13.42 -19.39 6.35
C ASP A 427 -13.12 -19.33 7.84
N GLY A 428 -12.74 -18.15 8.33
CA GLY A 428 -12.42 -17.92 9.74
C GLY A 428 -13.61 -18.25 10.66
N ILE A 429 -14.82 -17.83 10.29
CA ILE A 429 -16.04 -18.10 11.07
C ILE A 429 -16.47 -19.55 10.93
N MET A 430 -16.44 -20.12 9.71
CA MET A 430 -16.80 -21.51 9.46
C MET A 430 -15.87 -22.51 10.15
N SER A 431 -14.63 -22.14 10.45
CA SER A 431 -13.72 -22.98 11.25
C SER A 431 -14.17 -23.15 12.71
N ARG A 432 -15.09 -22.33 13.20
CA ARG A 432 -15.59 -22.32 14.60
C ARG A 432 -17.01 -22.81 14.76
N LEU A 433 -17.77 -22.88 13.69
CA LEU A 433 -19.16 -23.22 13.68
C LEU A 433 -19.43 -24.42 12.75
N LYS A 434 -20.49 -25.18 13.02
CA LYS A 434 -20.93 -26.24 12.11
C LYS A 434 -21.71 -25.63 10.95
N LYS A 435 -21.65 -26.25 9.77
CA LYS A 435 -22.34 -25.79 8.56
C LYS A 435 -23.85 -25.53 8.78
N ASN A 436 -24.51 -26.32 9.59
CA ASN A 436 -25.94 -26.17 9.89
C ASN A 436 -26.25 -25.03 10.88
N GLN A 437 -25.23 -24.40 11.49
CA GLN A 437 -25.36 -23.23 12.36
C GLN A 437 -25.22 -21.91 11.60
N VAL A 438 -24.79 -21.93 10.32
CA VAL A 438 -24.53 -20.71 9.54
C VAL A 438 -25.48 -20.65 8.36
N VAL A 439 -26.10 -19.49 8.17
CA VAL A 439 -26.80 -19.10 6.94
C VAL A 439 -25.94 -18.03 6.28
N THR A 440 -25.50 -18.29 5.06
CA THR A 440 -24.61 -17.37 4.32
C THR A 440 -25.13 -17.09 2.91
N PHE A 441 -25.08 -15.83 2.50
CA PHE A 441 -25.32 -15.30 1.16
C PHE A 441 -24.93 -13.81 1.15
N ASN A 442 -24.70 -13.20 -0.03
CA ASN A 442 -24.27 -11.81 -0.10
C ASN A 442 -25.34 -10.86 0.43
N GLY A 443 -26.60 -11.02 0.02
CA GLY A 443 -27.72 -10.19 0.46
C GLY A 443 -27.82 -8.82 -0.23
N CYS A 444 -26.70 -8.17 -0.53
CA CYS A 444 -26.59 -6.99 -1.36
C CYS A 444 -25.19 -6.91 -2.00
N ASP A 445 -25.02 -6.02 -2.95
CA ASP A 445 -23.74 -5.64 -3.54
C ASP A 445 -23.01 -4.61 -2.65
N LEU A 446 -21.77 -4.24 -3.02
CA LEU A 446 -21.01 -3.17 -2.36
C LEU A 446 -21.68 -1.81 -2.55
N VAL A 447 -22.05 -1.47 -3.78
CA VAL A 447 -22.60 -0.16 -4.17
C VAL A 447 -23.90 -0.26 -4.95
N ASN A 448 -24.02 -1.28 -5.84
CA ASN A 448 -25.15 -1.42 -6.74
C ASN A 448 -26.42 -1.81 -5.96
N ASP A 449 -27.52 -1.12 -6.21
CA ASP A 449 -28.83 -1.41 -5.62
C ASP A 449 -29.70 -2.36 -6.46
N GLN A 450 -29.10 -2.96 -7.51
CA GLN A 450 -29.68 -3.98 -8.36
C GLN A 450 -29.01 -5.34 -8.12
N THR A 451 -29.75 -6.40 -8.39
CA THR A 451 -29.23 -7.77 -8.48
C THR A 451 -29.44 -8.28 -9.90
N LEU A 452 -28.45 -8.95 -10.46
CA LEU A 452 -28.54 -9.54 -11.79
C LEU A 452 -29.16 -10.95 -11.68
N GLU A 453 -30.41 -11.11 -12.08
CA GLU A 453 -31.04 -12.43 -12.31
C GLU A 453 -30.43 -13.04 -13.55
N SER A 454 -29.66 -14.11 -13.36
CA SER A 454 -28.87 -14.68 -14.45
C SER A 454 -29.71 -15.44 -15.47
N TYR A 455 -29.49 -15.15 -16.75
CA TYR A 455 -29.99 -15.87 -17.92
C TYR A 455 -28.89 -16.73 -18.56
N PHE A 456 -27.89 -17.10 -17.80
CA PHE A 456 -26.76 -17.88 -18.29
C PHE A 456 -27.17 -19.27 -18.80
N ASP A 457 -28.21 -19.83 -18.24
CA ASP A 457 -28.85 -21.10 -18.66
C ASP A 457 -29.60 -21.01 -20.00
N GLN A 458 -29.96 -19.77 -20.43
CA GLN A 458 -30.57 -19.49 -21.75
C GLN A 458 -29.50 -19.30 -22.84
N CYS A 459 -28.20 -19.38 -22.47
CA CYS A 459 -27.07 -19.38 -23.37
C CYS A 459 -26.67 -20.80 -23.77
N SER A 460 -26.21 -20.98 -25.02
CA SER A 460 -25.69 -22.27 -25.47
C SER A 460 -24.69 -22.13 -26.60
N MET A 461 -23.74 -23.06 -26.69
CA MET A 461 -22.80 -23.17 -27.80
C MET A 461 -22.58 -24.66 -28.17
N ASP A 462 -22.56 -24.97 -29.46
CA ASP A 462 -22.40 -26.30 -29.99
C ASP A 462 -23.40 -27.34 -29.37
N GLY A 463 -24.64 -26.89 -29.12
CA GLY A 463 -25.72 -27.69 -28.53
C GLY A 463 -25.54 -27.95 -27.02
N LYS A 464 -24.64 -27.33 -26.35
CA LYS A 464 -24.38 -27.41 -24.90
C LYS A 464 -24.75 -26.11 -24.21
N MET A 465 -25.41 -26.17 -23.05
CA MET A 465 -25.80 -25.02 -22.24
C MET A 465 -24.58 -24.24 -21.74
N GLY A 466 -24.68 -22.92 -21.74
CA GLY A 466 -23.68 -21.97 -21.24
C GLY A 466 -22.69 -21.50 -22.30
N PHE A 467 -21.55 -21.03 -21.88
CA PHE A 467 -20.51 -20.50 -22.76
C PHE A 467 -19.41 -21.55 -23.03
N LYS A 468 -18.93 -21.61 -24.27
CA LYS A 468 -17.75 -22.36 -24.65
C LYS A 468 -16.51 -21.49 -24.40
N GLY A 469 -15.63 -21.92 -23.50
CA GLY A 469 -14.31 -21.35 -23.28
C GLY A 469 -13.26 -22.03 -24.15
N THR A 470 -12.42 -21.28 -24.87
CA THR A 470 -11.30 -21.78 -25.66
C THR A 470 -10.03 -21.04 -25.26
N PHE A 471 -8.94 -21.77 -24.96
CA PHE A 471 -7.74 -21.20 -24.34
C PHE A 471 -6.47 -21.53 -25.12
N TRP A 472 -5.53 -20.56 -25.15
CA TRP A 472 -4.21 -20.67 -25.78
C TRP A 472 -3.10 -20.22 -24.83
N ASN A 473 -1.93 -20.84 -24.92
CA ASN A 473 -0.71 -20.43 -24.20
C ASN A 473 0.11 -19.39 -24.97
N ASN A 474 -0.58 -18.47 -25.62
CA ASN A 474 -0.06 -17.24 -26.23
C ASN A 474 -1.15 -16.14 -26.15
N ARG A 475 -0.78 -14.88 -26.32
CA ARG A 475 -1.71 -13.74 -26.23
C ARG A 475 -2.56 -13.50 -27.47
N ASN A 476 -2.16 -14.08 -28.62
CA ASN A 476 -2.76 -13.78 -29.93
C ASN A 476 -3.86 -14.77 -30.34
N MET A 477 -4.21 -15.76 -29.49
CA MET A 477 -5.17 -16.84 -29.82
C MET A 477 -4.75 -17.68 -31.04
N GLU A 478 -3.44 -17.86 -31.24
CA GLU A 478 -2.89 -18.54 -32.41
C GLU A 478 -2.63 -20.03 -32.17
N GLY A 479 -2.74 -20.80 -33.23
CA GLY A 479 -2.45 -22.22 -33.22
C GLY A 479 -3.53 -23.07 -32.56
N LYS A 480 -3.15 -24.28 -32.15
CA LYS A 480 -4.09 -25.25 -31.54
C LYS A 480 -4.39 -24.84 -30.11
N PRO A 481 -5.67 -24.80 -29.68
CA PRO A 481 -6.05 -24.54 -28.29
C PRO A 481 -5.46 -25.58 -27.35
N VAL A 482 -5.08 -25.17 -26.15
CA VAL A 482 -4.57 -26.05 -25.07
C VAL A 482 -5.67 -26.58 -24.16
N ALA A 483 -6.80 -25.86 -24.09
CA ALA A 483 -7.99 -26.30 -23.35
C ALA A 483 -9.26 -25.78 -24.05
N ILE A 484 -10.34 -26.53 -23.88
CA ILE A 484 -11.71 -26.13 -24.23
C ILE A 484 -12.59 -26.52 -23.05
N THR A 485 -13.37 -25.55 -22.55
CA THR A 485 -14.30 -25.75 -21.43
C THR A 485 -15.74 -25.49 -21.85
N GLN A 486 -16.68 -25.86 -20.99
CA GLN A 486 -18.08 -25.50 -21.10
C GLN A 486 -18.54 -24.91 -19.79
N GLU A 487 -18.66 -23.59 -19.75
CA GLU A 487 -19.07 -22.82 -18.59
C GLU A 487 -20.60 -22.86 -18.47
N LYS A 488 -21.10 -23.49 -17.44
CA LYS A 488 -22.56 -23.65 -17.22
C LYS A 488 -23.13 -22.61 -16.25
N ASN A 489 -22.27 -21.87 -15.59
CA ASN A 489 -22.59 -20.82 -14.62
C ASN A 489 -21.86 -19.54 -15.01
N PRO A 490 -22.27 -18.38 -14.49
CA PRO A 490 -21.50 -17.14 -14.65
C PRO A 490 -20.02 -17.36 -14.37
N VAL A 491 -19.18 -16.82 -15.26
CA VAL A 491 -17.75 -17.02 -15.21
C VAL A 491 -17.15 -16.06 -14.19
N GLN A 492 -16.27 -16.61 -13.36
CA GLN A 492 -15.39 -15.84 -12.47
C GLN A 492 -14.10 -16.63 -12.30
N VAL A 493 -13.05 -16.20 -12.99
CA VAL A 493 -11.74 -16.87 -12.97
C VAL A 493 -10.63 -15.84 -12.80
N THR A 494 -9.62 -16.21 -12.03
CA THR A 494 -8.50 -15.34 -11.72
C THR A 494 -7.20 -16.13 -11.58
N THR A 495 -6.06 -15.52 -11.83
CA THR A 495 -4.75 -16.10 -11.52
C THR A 495 -4.25 -15.77 -10.11
N TYR A 496 -4.99 -14.99 -9.34
CA TYR A 496 -4.70 -14.81 -7.92
C TYR A 496 -4.69 -16.18 -7.21
N GLY A 497 -3.74 -16.38 -6.30
CA GLY A 497 -3.55 -17.67 -5.64
C GLY A 497 -2.97 -18.78 -6.52
N GLN A 498 -2.34 -18.43 -7.66
CA GLN A 498 -1.74 -19.37 -8.61
C GLN A 498 -2.76 -20.32 -9.29
N HIS A 499 -3.99 -19.87 -9.46
CA HIS A 499 -5.02 -20.61 -10.19
C HIS A 499 -4.93 -20.36 -11.70
N SER A 500 -4.94 -21.40 -12.51
CA SER A 500 -5.05 -21.28 -13.96
C SER A 500 -6.51 -21.14 -14.39
N PHE A 501 -6.77 -20.41 -15.49
CA PHE A 501 -8.13 -20.25 -16.04
C PHE A 501 -8.78 -21.58 -16.49
N ALA A 502 -7.98 -22.52 -16.92
CA ALA A 502 -8.42 -23.86 -17.27
C ALA A 502 -7.23 -24.86 -17.19
N PRO A 503 -7.48 -26.18 -17.17
CA PRO A 503 -6.41 -27.16 -17.19
C PRO A 503 -5.44 -26.95 -18.35
N ASN A 504 -4.14 -27.04 -18.07
CA ASN A 504 -3.01 -26.81 -19.02
C ASN A 504 -2.84 -25.37 -19.51
N VAL A 505 -3.61 -24.40 -19.04
CA VAL A 505 -3.41 -22.98 -19.31
C VAL A 505 -2.31 -22.45 -18.38
N LYS A 506 -1.35 -21.74 -18.93
CA LYS A 506 -0.26 -21.10 -18.17
C LYS A 506 -0.84 -19.94 -17.32
N LEU A 507 -0.13 -19.58 -16.26
CA LEU A 507 -0.47 -18.41 -15.44
C LEU A 507 -0.12 -17.08 -16.14
N VAL A 508 0.82 -17.12 -17.10
CA VAL A 508 1.35 -15.97 -17.83
C VAL A 508 1.48 -16.33 -19.33
N GLY A 509 1.24 -15.36 -20.20
CA GLY A 509 1.36 -15.54 -21.64
C GLY A 509 0.23 -16.36 -22.25
N PHE A 510 -1.01 -16.15 -21.81
CA PHE A 510 -2.17 -16.89 -22.28
C PHE A 510 -3.28 -15.97 -22.79
N SER A 511 -4.24 -16.55 -23.49
CA SER A 511 -5.47 -15.92 -23.91
C SER A 511 -6.66 -16.86 -23.83
N ALA A 512 -7.87 -16.30 -23.79
CA ALA A 512 -9.14 -17.00 -23.73
C ALA A 512 -10.15 -16.37 -24.66
N LYS A 513 -11.03 -17.19 -25.22
CA LYS A 513 -12.22 -16.76 -25.95
C LYS A 513 -13.43 -17.49 -25.39
N TYR A 514 -14.46 -16.74 -25.01
CA TYR A 514 -15.73 -17.27 -24.55
C TYR A 514 -16.82 -16.95 -25.59
N GLU A 515 -17.60 -17.94 -26.00
CA GLU A 515 -18.60 -17.83 -27.05
C GLU A 515 -19.93 -18.47 -26.61
N ALA A 516 -21.04 -17.80 -26.87
CA ALA A 516 -22.38 -18.36 -26.71
C ALA A 516 -23.39 -17.74 -27.67
N VAL A 517 -24.50 -18.44 -27.88
CA VAL A 517 -25.72 -17.91 -28.45
C VAL A 517 -26.76 -17.83 -27.35
N PHE A 518 -27.14 -16.61 -26.99
CA PHE A 518 -28.22 -16.32 -26.06
C PHE A 518 -29.56 -16.37 -26.78
N ARG A 519 -30.55 -17.09 -26.25
CA ARG A 519 -31.91 -17.26 -26.76
C ARG A 519 -32.89 -16.90 -25.65
N PRO A 520 -33.36 -15.65 -25.59
CA PRO A 520 -34.22 -15.20 -24.51
C PRO A 520 -35.59 -15.93 -24.55
N GLU A 521 -36.01 -16.40 -23.39
CA GLU A 521 -37.33 -17.02 -23.21
C GLU A 521 -38.47 -15.99 -23.18
N GLN A 522 -38.15 -14.73 -22.94
CA GLN A 522 -39.04 -13.58 -22.95
C GLN A 522 -38.38 -12.35 -23.59
N THR A 523 -39.19 -11.41 -24.09
CA THR A 523 -38.68 -10.10 -24.52
C THR A 523 -38.34 -9.29 -23.28
N ASP A 524 -37.09 -8.83 -23.19
CA ASP A 524 -36.59 -8.19 -21.96
C ASP A 524 -35.46 -7.19 -22.25
N LYS A 525 -35.24 -6.26 -21.31
CA LYS A 525 -34.02 -5.47 -21.23
C LYS A 525 -32.94 -6.29 -20.52
N VAL A 526 -31.93 -6.68 -21.24
CA VAL A 526 -30.88 -7.58 -20.78
C VAL A 526 -29.55 -6.81 -20.58
N LEU A 527 -28.85 -7.13 -19.52
CA LEU A 527 -27.49 -6.68 -19.24
C LEU A 527 -26.52 -7.83 -19.47
N LEU A 528 -25.50 -7.61 -20.31
CA LEU A 528 -24.26 -8.39 -20.34
C LEU A 528 -23.22 -7.61 -19.55
N ASP A 529 -22.89 -8.13 -18.38
CA ASP A 529 -21.93 -7.56 -17.44
C ASP A 529 -20.60 -8.30 -17.56
N VAL A 530 -19.52 -7.59 -17.90
CA VAL A 530 -18.17 -8.15 -18.07
C VAL A 530 -17.18 -7.28 -17.33
N ALA A 531 -16.36 -7.88 -16.48
CA ALA A 531 -15.26 -7.18 -15.82
C ALA A 531 -13.98 -8.01 -15.82
N GLY A 532 -12.84 -7.34 -15.99
CA GLY A 532 -11.56 -8.05 -16.02
C GLY A 532 -10.34 -7.15 -15.87
N CYS A 533 -9.23 -7.73 -15.41
CA CYS A 533 -7.89 -7.17 -15.42
C CYS A 533 -7.09 -7.80 -16.55
N GLY A 534 -6.58 -7.00 -17.45
CA GLY A 534 -5.94 -7.44 -18.69
C GLY A 534 -6.51 -6.74 -19.91
N HIS A 535 -6.36 -7.35 -21.06
CA HIS A 535 -7.04 -6.89 -22.27
C HIS A 535 -8.29 -7.74 -22.53
N TYR A 536 -9.43 -7.12 -22.68
CA TYR A 536 -10.63 -7.82 -23.11
C TYR A 536 -11.46 -7.01 -24.10
N GLU A 537 -12.12 -7.73 -25.01
CA GLU A 537 -13.05 -7.21 -25.99
C GLU A 537 -14.38 -7.97 -25.88
N VAL A 538 -15.49 -7.25 -25.98
CA VAL A 538 -16.84 -7.83 -25.95
C VAL A 538 -17.56 -7.55 -27.24
N TYR A 539 -18.09 -8.60 -27.86
CA TYR A 539 -18.83 -8.54 -29.10
C TYR A 539 -20.27 -9.05 -28.92
N LEU A 540 -21.22 -8.31 -29.46
CA LEU A 540 -22.63 -8.71 -29.54
C LEU A 540 -23.04 -8.71 -31.03
N ASN A 541 -23.45 -9.89 -31.54
CA ASN A 541 -23.77 -10.12 -32.97
C ASN A 541 -22.66 -9.68 -33.93
N GLY A 542 -21.39 -9.84 -33.53
CA GLY A 542 -20.21 -9.46 -34.30
C GLY A 542 -19.83 -7.99 -34.25
N GLU A 543 -20.60 -7.15 -33.59
CA GLU A 543 -20.28 -5.74 -33.35
C GLU A 543 -19.52 -5.61 -32.00
N LYS A 544 -18.36 -4.94 -32.02
CA LYS A 544 -17.61 -4.66 -30.78
C LYS A 544 -18.36 -3.65 -29.94
N LYS A 545 -18.71 -4.03 -28.71
CA LYS A 545 -19.44 -3.19 -27.74
C LYS A 545 -18.54 -2.62 -26.65
N ALA A 546 -17.45 -3.31 -26.30
CA ALA A 546 -16.48 -2.83 -25.33
C ALA A 546 -15.08 -3.33 -25.67
N GLU A 547 -14.06 -2.55 -25.27
CA GLU A 547 -12.65 -2.91 -25.31
C GLU A 547 -11.92 -2.22 -24.17
N HIS A 548 -11.15 -2.97 -23.40
CA HIS A 548 -10.31 -2.46 -22.33
C HIS A 548 -8.94 -3.13 -22.37
N SER A 549 -7.90 -2.36 -22.06
CA SER A 549 -6.54 -2.87 -21.89
C SER A 549 -5.92 -2.17 -20.70
N ILE A 550 -6.11 -2.75 -19.52
CA ILE A 550 -5.75 -2.10 -18.25
C ILE A 550 -5.29 -3.12 -17.22
N TRP A 551 -4.37 -2.69 -16.38
CA TRP A 551 -3.75 -3.49 -15.32
C TRP A 551 -4.62 -3.67 -14.06
N ARG A 552 -5.81 -3.08 -14.04
CA ARG A 552 -6.82 -3.23 -12.96
C ARG A 552 -8.12 -3.75 -13.51
N THR A 553 -8.92 -4.39 -12.66
CA THR A 553 -10.26 -4.85 -13.02
C THR A 553 -11.15 -3.68 -13.41
N THR A 554 -11.62 -3.71 -14.64
CA THR A 554 -12.54 -2.70 -15.23
C THR A 554 -13.80 -3.37 -15.69
N GLU A 555 -14.95 -2.74 -15.45
CA GLU A 555 -16.28 -3.27 -15.77
C GLU A 555 -16.82 -2.65 -17.07
N SER A 556 -17.51 -3.46 -17.87
CA SER A 556 -18.31 -3.08 -19.03
C SER A 556 -19.72 -3.58 -18.87
N ARG A 557 -20.68 -2.67 -18.79
CA ARG A 557 -22.10 -2.95 -18.66
C ARG A 557 -22.79 -2.69 -20.00
N ILE A 558 -23.14 -3.76 -20.73
CA ILE A 558 -23.70 -3.70 -22.08
C ILE A 558 -25.19 -4.04 -22.02
N GLU A 559 -26.02 -2.99 -22.08
CA GLU A 559 -27.48 -3.13 -22.09
C GLU A 559 -28.01 -3.26 -23.51
N PHE A 560 -28.95 -4.18 -23.71
CA PHE A 560 -29.67 -4.31 -25.01
C PHE A 560 -31.06 -4.85 -24.83
N GLN A 561 -31.93 -4.54 -25.77
CA GLN A 561 -33.27 -5.11 -25.82
C GLN A 561 -33.23 -6.47 -26.51
N ALA A 562 -33.47 -7.54 -25.74
CA ALA A 562 -33.55 -8.88 -26.26
C ALA A 562 -35.00 -9.27 -26.54
N GLU A 563 -35.27 -9.80 -27.74
CA GLU A 563 -36.62 -10.20 -28.18
C GLU A 563 -36.74 -11.72 -28.10
N LYS A 564 -37.83 -12.20 -27.51
CA LYS A 564 -38.12 -13.63 -27.41
C LYS A 564 -37.99 -14.33 -28.78
N GLY A 565 -37.23 -15.41 -28.78
CA GLY A 565 -37.02 -16.28 -29.96
C GLY A 565 -35.99 -15.77 -30.96
N LYS A 566 -35.39 -14.59 -30.75
CA LYS A 566 -34.21 -14.16 -31.50
C LYS A 566 -32.94 -14.74 -30.90
N GLU A 567 -31.91 -14.83 -31.74
CA GLU A 567 -30.57 -15.30 -31.33
C GLU A 567 -29.64 -14.10 -31.23
N TYR A 568 -28.86 -14.05 -30.14
CA TYR A 568 -27.84 -13.07 -29.89
C TYR A 568 -26.51 -13.78 -29.70
N LYS A 569 -25.56 -13.55 -30.63
CA LYS A 569 -24.22 -14.11 -30.57
C LYS A 569 -23.35 -13.25 -29.65
N ILE A 570 -22.80 -13.85 -28.64
CA ILE A 570 -21.92 -13.20 -27.66
C ILE A 570 -20.53 -13.79 -27.79
N GLU A 571 -19.52 -12.93 -27.93
CA GLU A 571 -18.11 -13.33 -27.90
C GLU A 571 -17.33 -12.40 -26.98
N ILE A 572 -16.54 -12.99 -26.07
CA ILE A 572 -15.65 -12.26 -25.17
C ILE A 572 -14.23 -12.79 -25.44
N ARG A 573 -13.34 -11.90 -25.87
CA ARG A 573 -11.91 -12.20 -26.04
C ARG A 573 -11.14 -11.63 -24.88
N TYR A 574 -10.16 -12.38 -24.40
CA TYR A 574 -9.34 -11.99 -23.27
C TYR A 574 -7.88 -12.40 -23.48
N HIS A 575 -6.93 -11.53 -23.10
CA HIS A 575 -5.55 -11.95 -22.83
C HIS A 575 -4.98 -11.25 -21.61
N GLU A 576 -4.10 -11.94 -20.88
CA GLU A 576 -3.47 -11.41 -19.71
C GLU A 576 -2.51 -10.26 -20.04
N MET A 577 -2.29 -9.38 -19.07
CA MET A 577 -1.32 -8.29 -19.13
C MET A 577 -0.03 -8.70 -18.38
N PRO A 578 1.16 -8.51 -18.97
CA PRO A 578 2.43 -8.86 -18.32
C PRO A 578 2.59 -8.22 -16.95
N ASN A 579 3.10 -8.99 -15.98
CA ASN A 579 3.41 -8.56 -14.62
C ASN A 579 2.20 -8.23 -13.73
N TYR A 580 0.98 -8.53 -14.17
CA TYR A 580 -0.23 -8.37 -13.37
C TYR A 580 -0.99 -9.69 -13.27
N ASN A 581 -1.77 -9.85 -12.20
CA ASN A 581 -2.68 -10.97 -12.13
C ASN A 581 -3.82 -10.78 -13.13
N ALA A 582 -4.18 -11.88 -13.79
CA ALA A 582 -5.29 -11.91 -14.71
C ALA A 582 -6.58 -12.20 -13.96
N ASP A 583 -7.66 -11.53 -14.31
CA ASP A 583 -9.02 -11.92 -13.90
C ASP A 583 -10.02 -11.60 -15.00
N ILE A 584 -11.07 -12.40 -15.08
CA ILE A 584 -12.27 -12.10 -15.86
C ILE A 584 -13.48 -12.67 -15.17
N LYS A 585 -14.54 -11.86 -15.05
CA LYS A 585 -15.86 -12.26 -14.62
C LYS A 585 -16.89 -11.76 -15.62
N PHE A 586 -17.92 -12.55 -15.91
CA PHE A 586 -19.05 -12.10 -16.70
C PHE A 586 -20.31 -12.89 -16.41
N ASN A 587 -21.43 -12.19 -16.58
CA ASN A 587 -22.78 -12.75 -16.50
C ASN A 587 -23.70 -12.04 -17.50
N ILE A 588 -24.82 -12.65 -17.81
CA ILE A 588 -25.90 -12.06 -18.62
C ILE A 588 -27.22 -12.28 -17.92
N GLY A 589 -28.09 -11.28 -17.87
CA GLY A 589 -29.34 -11.42 -17.16
C GLY A 589 -30.19 -10.14 -17.14
N HIS A 590 -31.21 -10.18 -16.30
CA HIS A 590 -32.09 -9.06 -16.00
C HIS A 590 -31.73 -8.43 -14.66
N GLU A 591 -31.67 -7.10 -14.58
CA GLU A 591 -31.46 -6.40 -13.32
C GLU A 591 -32.78 -6.19 -12.58
N ASN A 592 -32.79 -6.65 -11.34
CA ASN A 592 -33.90 -6.43 -10.42
C ASN A 592 -33.43 -5.57 -9.21
N PRO A 593 -34.28 -4.66 -8.69
CA PRO A 593 -34.00 -4.02 -7.41
C PRO A 593 -33.81 -5.06 -6.30
N ILE A 594 -32.91 -4.80 -5.36
CA ILE A 594 -32.65 -5.71 -4.24
C ILE A 594 -33.90 -5.88 -3.38
N ASP A 595 -34.33 -7.13 -3.22
CA ASP A 595 -35.46 -7.49 -2.33
C ASP A 595 -34.93 -7.85 -0.92
N TYR A 596 -34.89 -6.86 -0.04
CA TYR A 596 -34.52 -7.07 1.37
C TYR A 596 -35.52 -7.99 2.08
N GLN A 597 -36.81 -8.03 1.72
CA GLN A 597 -37.81 -8.87 2.35
C GLN A 597 -37.58 -10.37 2.04
N ALA A 598 -37.18 -10.68 0.81
CA ALA A 598 -36.75 -12.03 0.46
C ALA A 598 -35.53 -12.47 1.28
N SER A 599 -34.55 -11.59 1.46
CA SER A 599 -33.39 -11.83 2.31
C SER A 599 -33.78 -12.04 3.78
N LEU A 600 -34.68 -11.23 4.34
CA LEU A 600 -35.17 -11.37 5.72
C LEU A 600 -35.91 -12.68 5.96
N LYS A 601 -36.67 -13.18 4.96
CA LYS A 601 -37.33 -14.50 5.04
C LYS A 601 -36.31 -15.64 5.21
N LYS A 602 -35.14 -15.59 4.51
CA LYS A 602 -34.05 -16.56 4.68
C LYS A 602 -33.45 -16.50 6.09
N LEU A 603 -33.50 -15.36 6.76
CA LEU A 603 -32.94 -15.11 8.08
C LEU A 603 -33.90 -15.31 9.25
N LYS A 604 -35.12 -15.84 9.02
CA LYS A 604 -36.16 -15.96 10.05
C LYS A 604 -35.69 -16.67 11.33
N ASP A 605 -34.85 -17.71 11.21
CA ASP A 605 -34.33 -18.51 12.31
C ASP A 605 -33.02 -17.98 12.91
N CYS A 606 -32.49 -16.88 12.39
CA CYS A 606 -31.26 -16.26 12.87
C CYS A 606 -31.59 -15.04 13.73
N GLU A 607 -31.25 -15.08 15.02
CA GLU A 607 -31.38 -13.95 15.92
C GLU A 607 -30.27 -12.91 15.70
N THR A 608 -29.05 -13.41 15.49
CA THR A 608 -27.86 -12.58 15.27
C THR A 608 -27.42 -12.64 13.82
N VAL A 609 -27.11 -11.50 13.27
CA VAL A 609 -26.59 -11.31 11.91
C VAL A 609 -25.23 -10.65 11.99
N VAL A 610 -24.20 -11.30 11.47
CA VAL A 610 -22.91 -10.72 11.18
C VAL A 610 -22.97 -10.25 9.73
N PHE A 611 -23.03 -8.93 9.54
CA PHE A 611 -23.00 -8.30 8.23
C PHE A 611 -21.58 -7.84 7.94
N VAL A 612 -20.95 -8.40 6.92
CA VAL A 612 -19.59 -8.04 6.49
C VAL A 612 -19.69 -7.18 5.24
N GLY A 613 -19.43 -5.89 5.43
CA GLY A 613 -19.62 -4.90 4.37
C GLY A 613 -18.55 -3.80 4.44
N GLY A 614 -18.91 -2.61 4.04
CA GLY A 614 -18.01 -1.48 3.90
C GLY A 614 -17.69 -1.21 2.43
N ILE A 615 -16.43 -1.03 2.11
CA ILE A 615 -15.95 -0.81 0.74
C ILE A 615 -14.84 -1.82 0.39
N SER A 616 -14.13 -1.60 -0.72
CA SER A 616 -13.11 -2.52 -1.21
C SER A 616 -11.99 -1.73 -1.89
N PRO A 617 -10.73 -2.22 -1.90
CA PRO A 617 -9.64 -1.63 -2.67
C PRO A 617 -9.89 -1.69 -4.20
N GLN A 618 -10.95 -2.38 -4.64
CA GLN A 618 -11.44 -2.33 -6.01
C GLN A 618 -12.28 -1.08 -6.31
N LEU A 619 -12.67 -0.31 -5.28
CA LEU A 619 -13.46 0.92 -5.38
C LEU A 619 -12.64 2.17 -5.05
N GLU A 620 -11.65 2.05 -4.16
CA GLU A 620 -10.76 3.14 -3.77
C GLU A 620 -9.29 2.78 -4.04
N GLY A 621 -8.48 3.73 -4.48
CA GLY A 621 -7.06 3.53 -4.78
C GLY A 621 -6.54 4.52 -5.81
N GLU A 622 -5.38 4.22 -6.39
CA GLU A 622 -4.65 5.09 -7.31
C GLU A 622 -5.27 5.09 -8.72
N GLU A 623 -5.66 6.27 -9.23
CA GLU A 623 -6.10 6.51 -10.63
C GLU A 623 -7.01 5.42 -11.23
N MET A 624 -7.99 4.98 -10.45
CA MET A 624 -8.89 3.93 -10.92
C MET A 624 -9.83 4.44 -12.01
N PRO A 625 -10.06 3.69 -13.09
CA PRO A 625 -11.04 4.03 -14.12
C PRO A 625 -12.47 3.73 -13.65
N ILE A 626 -12.88 4.34 -12.54
CA ILE A 626 -14.19 4.12 -11.91
C ILE A 626 -14.95 5.43 -11.79
N GLU A 627 -16.22 5.42 -12.14
CA GLU A 627 -17.16 6.51 -11.93
C GLU A 627 -18.54 5.91 -11.65
N ILE A 628 -18.81 5.70 -10.36
CA ILE A 628 -20.05 5.12 -9.84
C ILE A 628 -20.52 5.91 -8.61
N PRO A 629 -21.76 5.76 -8.16
CA PRO A 629 -22.24 6.50 -6.99
C PRO A 629 -21.33 6.38 -5.78
N GLY A 630 -20.78 7.49 -5.31
CA GLY A 630 -19.87 7.56 -4.17
C GLY A 630 -18.37 7.44 -4.51
N PHE A 631 -17.99 7.15 -5.78
CA PHE A 631 -16.59 6.93 -6.20
C PHE A 631 -16.30 7.54 -7.56
N LYS A 632 -15.11 8.14 -7.72
CA LYS A 632 -14.61 8.69 -8.97
C LYS A 632 -13.07 8.69 -9.01
N GLY A 633 -12.51 8.11 -10.07
CA GLY A 633 -11.05 8.14 -10.31
C GLY A 633 -10.20 7.44 -9.26
N GLY A 634 -10.79 6.59 -8.42
CA GLY A 634 -10.15 5.96 -7.27
C GLY A 634 -10.42 6.66 -5.94
N ASP A 635 -10.92 7.89 -5.95
CA ASP A 635 -11.34 8.64 -4.78
C ASP A 635 -12.81 8.42 -4.45
N ARG A 636 -13.18 8.70 -3.20
CA ARG A 636 -14.56 8.80 -2.78
C ARG A 636 -15.11 10.21 -3.06
N THR A 637 -16.37 10.31 -3.52
CA THR A 637 -17.07 11.59 -3.67
C THR A 637 -17.84 12.00 -2.41
N ASN A 638 -18.14 11.03 -1.54
CA ASN A 638 -18.69 11.19 -0.20
C ASN A 638 -18.14 10.09 0.72
N ILE A 639 -18.29 10.22 2.04
CA ILE A 639 -17.77 9.25 2.99
C ILE A 639 -18.83 8.36 3.65
N GLU A 640 -20.07 8.45 3.24
CA GLU A 640 -21.17 7.62 3.73
C GLU A 640 -20.97 6.15 3.33
N LEU A 641 -21.47 5.24 4.17
CA LEU A 641 -21.61 3.83 3.78
C LEU A 641 -22.52 3.75 2.54
N PRO A 642 -22.19 2.95 1.49
CA PRO A 642 -23.04 2.82 0.31
C PRO A 642 -24.50 2.55 0.67
N LYS A 643 -25.41 3.28 0.01
CA LYS A 643 -26.83 3.32 0.36
C LYS A 643 -27.48 1.94 0.44
N VAL A 644 -27.10 1.04 -0.45
CA VAL A 644 -27.61 -0.33 -0.50
C VAL A 644 -27.32 -1.08 0.81
N GLN A 645 -26.12 -0.96 1.34
CA GLN A 645 -25.73 -1.61 2.60
C GLN A 645 -26.41 -0.94 3.79
N ARG A 646 -26.46 0.39 3.81
CA ARG A 646 -27.15 1.18 4.85
C ARG A 646 -28.62 0.80 4.97
N ASN A 647 -29.32 0.70 3.82
CA ASN A 647 -30.71 0.27 3.78
C ASN A 647 -30.88 -1.16 4.29
N PHE A 648 -29.98 -2.07 3.98
CA PHE A 648 -30.07 -3.45 4.46
C PHE A 648 -29.82 -3.56 5.97
N LEU A 649 -28.80 -2.87 6.52
CA LEU A 649 -28.56 -2.80 7.96
C LEU A 649 -29.78 -2.26 8.71
N LYS A 650 -30.42 -1.22 8.18
CA LYS A 650 -31.66 -0.67 8.72
C LYS A 650 -32.79 -1.72 8.69
N ALA A 651 -33.00 -2.39 7.57
CA ALA A 651 -34.03 -3.43 7.45
C ALA A 651 -33.80 -4.61 8.41
N LEU A 652 -32.55 -5.04 8.61
CA LEU A 652 -32.20 -6.06 9.61
C LEU A 652 -32.58 -5.60 11.03
N LYS A 653 -32.30 -4.35 11.39
CA LYS A 653 -32.63 -3.80 12.71
C LYS A 653 -34.14 -3.68 12.91
N GLU A 654 -34.88 -3.20 11.91
CA GLU A 654 -36.34 -3.11 11.92
C GLU A 654 -37.01 -4.50 12.03
N ALA A 655 -36.39 -5.53 11.47
CA ALA A 655 -36.80 -6.93 11.63
C ALA A 655 -36.42 -7.54 13.00
N GLY A 656 -35.92 -6.73 13.94
CA GLY A 656 -35.58 -7.16 15.30
C GLY A 656 -34.31 -8.02 15.42
N LYS A 657 -33.42 -8.00 14.43
CA LYS A 657 -32.17 -8.75 14.47
C LYS A 657 -31.14 -8.04 15.35
N LYS A 658 -30.26 -8.83 16.01
CA LYS A 658 -29.02 -8.35 16.59
C LYS A 658 -27.99 -8.22 15.48
N VAL A 659 -27.54 -7.02 15.18
CA VAL A 659 -26.67 -6.73 14.03
C VAL A 659 -25.24 -6.47 14.49
N VAL A 660 -24.32 -7.29 14.05
CA VAL A 660 -22.87 -7.09 14.18
C VAL A 660 -22.34 -6.68 12.82
N PHE A 661 -21.91 -5.45 12.69
CA PHE A 661 -21.34 -4.92 11.45
C PHE A 661 -19.81 -5.05 11.49
N VAL A 662 -19.26 -5.84 10.57
CA VAL A 662 -17.82 -5.94 10.29
C VAL A 662 -17.53 -5.01 9.12
N ASN A 663 -16.94 -3.86 9.41
CA ASN A 663 -16.66 -2.82 8.43
C ASN A 663 -15.27 -2.99 7.83
N CYS A 664 -15.23 -3.27 6.52
CA CYS A 664 -14.00 -3.36 5.73
C CYS A 664 -13.82 -2.05 4.96
N SER A 665 -12.75 -1.31 5.21
CA SER A 665 -12.44 -0.08 4.48
C SER A 665 -11.00 0.35 4.73
N GLY A 666 -10.36 0.97 3.73
CA GLY A 666 -9.06 1.62 3.87
C GLY A 666 -9.17 3.08 4.33
N SER A 667 -10.39 3.60 4.48
CA SER A 667 -10.68 4.99 4.84
C SER A 667 -11.77 5.09 5.92
N ALA A 668 -11.92 6.28 6.52
CA ALA A 668 -13.01 6.52 7.46
C ALA A 668 -14.36 6.54 6.72
N ILE A 669 -15.33 5.82 7.26
CA ILE A 669 -16.72 5.81 6.79
C ILE A 669 -17.60 6.54 7.81
N ALA A 670 -18.47 7.42 7.34
CA ALA A 670 -19.47 8.10 8.17
C ALA A 670 -20.57 7.11 8.56
N LEU A 671 -20.48 6.59 9.77
CA LEU A 671 -21.32 5.51 10.31
C LEU A 671 -22.41 6.00 11.28
N THR A 672 -22.78 7.28 11.27
CA THR A 672 -23.78 7.81 12.22
C THR A 672 -25.08 7.01 12.21
N PRO A 673 -25.74 6.70 11.08
CA PRO A 673 -26.95 5.87 11.07
C PRO A 673 -26.67 4.42 11.50
N GLU A 674 -25.48 3.92 11.20
CA GLU A 674 -25.09 2.55 11.52
C GLU A 674 -24.85 2.37 13.04
N THR A 675 -24.50 3.45 13.76
CA THR A 675 -24.46 3.39 15.23
C THR A 675 -25.83 3.07 15.83
N GLU A 676 -26.93 3.43 15.18
CA GLU A 676 -28.30 3.11 15.62
C GLU A 676 -28.74 1.73 15.13
N SER A 677 -28.44 1.40 13.88
CA SER A 677 -28.88 0.17 13.23
C SER A 677 -28.11 -1.06 13.68
N CYS A 678 -26.88 -0.90 14.21
CA CYS A 678 -26.02 -2.00 14.61
C CYS A 678 -25.87 -2.08 16.15
N ASP A 679 -25.76 -3.29 16.67
CA ASP A 679 -25.47 -3.54 18.08
C ASP A 679 -23.96 -3.56 18.35
N ALA A 680 -23.15 -4.01 17.37
CA ALA A 680 -21.70 -3.87 17.39
C ALA A 680 -21.17 -3.46 16.04
N ILE A 681 -20.04 -2.72 16.05
CA ILE A 681 -19.30 -2.31 14.86
C ILE A 681 -17.82 -2.61 15.09
N LEU A 682 -17.25 -3.45 14.23
CA LEU A 682 -15.84 -3.82 14.23
C LEU A 682 -15.20 -3.32 12.93
N GLN A 683 -14.26 -2.39 13.01
CA GLN A 683 -13.43 -1.93 11.90
C GLN A 683 -12.28 -2.91 11.71
N VAL A 684 -12.16 -3.51 10.53
CA VAL A 684 -11.16 -4.54 10.25
C VAL A 684 -10.13 -4.13 9.20
N TRP A 685 -10.31 -2.96 8.57
CA TRP A 685 -9.46 -2.41 7.51
C TRP A 685 -9.43 -3.35 6.29
N TYR A 686 -8.26 -3.49 5.64
CA TYR A 686 -7.93 -4.55 4.70
C TYR A 686 -6.88 -5.43 5.40
N PRO A 687 -7.29 -6.57 5.99
CA PRO A 687 -6.56 -7.19 7.09
C PRO A 687 -5.47 -8.21 6.66
N GLY A 688 -5.17 -8.32 5.37
CA GLY A 688 -4.18 -9.27 4.86
C GLY A 688 -4.67 -10.72 4.78
N GLN A 689 -3.79 -11.62 4.35
CA GLN A 689 -4.13 -13.01 4.04
C GLN A 689 -4.69 -13.84 5.21
N GLU A 690 -4.37 -13.50 6.45
CA GLU A 690 -4.83 -14.18 7.67
C GLU A 690 -5.95 -13.41 8.36
N GLY A 691 -6.49 -12.38 7.71
CA GLY A 691 -7.47 -11.47 8.31
C GLY A 691 -8.76 -12.14 8.74
N GLY A 692 -9.25 -13.13 8.00
CA GLY A 692 -10.46 -13.86 8.38
C GLY A 692 -10.30 -14.65 9.68
N GLU A 693 -9.13 -15.25 9.90
CA GLU A 693 -8.79 -15.89 11.17
C GLU A 693 -8.74 -14.87 12.32
N ALA A 694 -8.14 -13.68 12.07
CA ALA A 694 -8.09 -12.61 13.05
C ALA A 694 -9.49 -12.09 13.42
N VAL A 695 -10.33 -11.81 12.42
CA VAL A 695 -11.73 -11.38 12.62
C VAL A 695 -12.50 -12.41 13.42
N ALA A 696 -12.39 -13.70 13.07
CA ALA A 696 -13.08 -14.76 13.79
C ALA A 696 -12.61 -14.86 15.25
N ARG A 697 -11.29 -14.76 15.53
CA ARG A 697 -10.77 -14.75 16.91
C ARG A 697 -11.36 -13.61 17.74
N VAL A 698 -11.46 -12.44 17.15
CA VAL A 698 -12.07 -11.29 17.83
C VAL A 698 -13.56 -11.53 18.06
N LEU A 699 -14.32 -11.89 16.99
CA LEU A 699 -15.76 -12.08 17.11
C LEU A 699 -16.16 -13.14 18.16
N PHE A 700 -15.37 -14.19 18.35
CA PHE A 700 -15.63 -15.25 19.33
C PHE A 700 -14.87 -15.08 20.65
N GLY A 701 -14.20 -13.94 20.87
CA GLY A 701 -13.51 -13.63 22.13
C GLY A 701 -12.26 -14.46 22.40
N GLU A 702 -11.66 -15.06 21.37
CA GLU A 702 -10.37 -15.74 21.45
C GLU A 702 -9.21 -14.72 21.48
N TYR A 703 -9.48 -13.51 21.02
CA TYR A 703 -8.59 -12.35 21.12
C TYR A 703 -9.40 -11.14 21.55
N ASN A 704 -8.83 -10.34 22.46
CA ASN A 704 -9.45 -9.10 22.92
C ASN A 704 -8.99 -7.95 22.01
N PRO A 705 -9.90 -7.25 21.29
CA PRO A 705 -9.51 -6.19 20.36
C PRO A 705 -8.77 -5.06 21.11
N ALA A 706 -7.72 -4.56 20.49
CA ALA A 706 -6.85 -3.53 21.06
C ALA A 706 -6.40 -2.49 20.01
N GLY A 707 -6.94 -2.55 18.78
CA GLY A 707 -6.70 -1.56 17.74
C GLY A 707 -7.27 -0.20 18.11
N LYS A 708 -6.61 0.86 17.66
CA LYS A 708 -7.00 2.27 17.86
C LYS A 708 -7.08 2.95 16.49
N LEU A 709 -8.03 3.86 16.31
CA LEU A 709 -8.20 4.56 15.05
C LEU A 709 -6.99 5.47 14.73
N PRO A 710 -6.29 5.28 13.61
CA PRO A 710 -5.22 6.16 13.16
C PRO A 710 -5.73 7.38 12.38
N ILE A 711 -7.05 7.47 12.21
CA ILE A 711 -7.76 8.56 11.53
C ILE A 711 -9.06 8.87 12.26
N THR A 712 -9.50 10.11 12.16
CA THR A 712 -10.80 10.57 12.67
C THR A 712 -11.94 10.04 11.80
N PHE A 713 -12.96 9.47 12.41
CA PHE A 713 -14.22 9.11 11.76
C PHE A 713 -15.23 10.25 11.94
N TYR A 714 -15.57 10.88 10.82
CA TYR A 714 -16.52 12.00 10.75
C TYR A 714 -17.97 11.52 10.84
N LYS A 715 -18.89 12.38 11.21
CA LYS A 715 -20.32 12.06 11.31
C LYS A 715 -20.99 11.95 9.93
N ASN A 716 -20.57 12.79 9.00
CA ASN A 716 -21.08 12.86 7.62
C ASN A 716 -20.09 13.64 6.73
N SER A 717 -20.35 13.63 5.42
CA SER A 717 -19.54 14.36 4.44
C SER A 717 -19.59 15.88 4.60
N GLU A 718 -20.63 16.43 5.21
CA GLU A 718 -20.81 17.88 5.39
C GLU A 718 -19.80 18.49 6.38
N GLN A 719 -19.20 17.66 7.22
CA GLN A 719 -18.11 18.10 8.11
C GLN A 719 -16.77 18.33 7.39
N LEU A 720 -16.64 17.84 6.14
CA LEU A 720 -15.36 17.92 5.41
C LEU A 720 -15.26 19.24 4.66
N PRO A 721 -14.13 19.96 4.76
CA PRO A 721 -13.81 21.06 3.85
C PRO A 721 -13.70 20.61 2.39
N ASP A 722 -13.53 21.58 1.46
CA ASP A 722 -13.27 21.24 0.06
C ASP A 722 -12.12 20.25 -0.07
N PHE A 723 -12.23 19.26 -0.96
CA PHE A 723 -11.21 18.22 -1.10
C PHE A 723 -9.89 18.79 -1.62
N LYS A 724 -9.90 19.86 -2.40
CA LYS A 724 -8.73 20.55 -2.91
C LYS A 724 -8.12 21.54 -1.92
N ASP A 725 -8.81 21.89 -0.85
CA ASP A 725 -8.25 22.73 0.21
C ASP A 725 -7.22 21.95 1.04
N TYR A 726 -5.95 22.28 0.90
CA TYR A 726 -4.85 21.63 1.63
C TYR A 726 -4.56 22.24 3.00
N SER A 727 -5.30 23.29 3.41
CA SER A 727 -5.22 23.78 4.78
C SER A 727 -5.74 22.73 5.75
N MET A 728 -5.14 22.65 6.94
CA MET A 728 -5.56 21.68 7.96
C MET A 728 -6.74 22.16 8.79
N LYS A 729 -7.23 23.36 8.57
CA LYS A 729 -8.36 23.93 9.33
C LYS A 729 -9.63 23.08 9.19
N GLY A 730 -10.21 22.72 10.33
CA GLY A 730 -11.43 21.90 10.39
C GLY A 730 -11.22 20.43 10.05
N ARG A 731 -9.98 19.95 9.95
CA ARG A 731 -9.61 18.57 9.64
C ARG A 731 -8.93 17.89 10.82
N THR A 732 -9.07 16.59 10.91
CA THR A 732 -8.39 15.72 11.87
C THR A 732 -8.66 16.08 13.33
N TYR A 733 -8.26 15.26 14.28
CA TYR A 733 -8.38 15.54 15.73
C TYR A 733 -7.59 16.78 16.16
N ARG A 734 -6.63 17.23 15.33
CA ARG A 734 -5.78 18.40 15.64
C ARG A 734 -6.55 19.71 15.53
N TYR A 735 -7.54 19.80 14.64
CA TYR A 735 -8.27 21.04 14.34
C TYR A 735 -9.80 20.88 14.37
N MET A 736 -10.31 19.68 14.76
CA MET A 736 -11.74 19.38 14.88
C MET A 736 -11.97 18.46 16.06
N ASN A 737 -12.97 18.73 16.87
CA ASN A 737 -13.30 17.97 18.08
C ASN A 737 -14.69 17.30 18.07
N ASP A 738 -15.46 17.44 17.00
CA ASP A 738 -16.83 16.90 16.86
C ASP A 738 -16.87 15.64 15.97
N ALA A 739 -15.99 14.66 16.27
CA ALA A 739 -15.93 13.38 15.56
C ALA A 739 -17.04 12.42 15.98
N LEU A 740 -17.46 11.53 15.08
CA LEU A 740 -18.24 10.34 15.43
C LEU A 740 -17.40 9.39 16.31
N PHE A 741 -16.21 9.03 15.82
CA PHE A 741 -15.18 8.34 16.60
C PHE A 741 -13.86 9.10 16.45
N PRO A 742 -13.25 9.54 17.56
CA PRO A 742 -12.04 10.35 17.50
C PRO A 742 -10.79 9.53 17.17
N PHE A 743 -9.73 10.18 16.70
CA PHE A 743 -8.41 9.59 16.58
C PHE A 743 -7.99 8.91 17.89
N GLY A 744 -7.35 7.75 17.78
CA GLY A 744 -6.89 6.98 18.93
C GLY A 744 -7.98 6.16 19.62
N TYR A 745 -9.24 6.26 19.19
CA TYR A 745 -10.36 5.54 19.79
C TYR A 745 -10.37 4.05 19.41
N GLY A 746 -10.76 3.21 20.36
CA GLY A 746 -11.00 1.79 20.19
C GLY A 746 -11.36 1.13 21.50
N LEU A 747 -12.45 0.33 21.49
CA LEU A 747 -12.97 -0.39 22.67
C LEU A 747 -12.25 -1.74 22.85
N SER A 748 -12.46 -2.31 24.03
CA SER A 748 -11.99 -3.63 24.44
C SER A 748 -13.14 -4.44 25.03
N TYR A 749 -13.04 -5.77 25.06
CA TYR A 749 -13.96 -6.64 25.80
C TYR A 749 -13.77 -6.57 27.30
N THR A 750 -12.63 -6.03 27.76
CA THR A 750 -12.39 -5.68 29.15
C THR A 750 -12.56 -4.17 29.37
N SER A 751 -12.39 -3.69 30.59
CA SER A 751 -12.45 -2.27 30.93
C SER A 751 -11.14 -1.83 31.55
N PHE A 752 -10.54 -0.78 31.00
CA PHE A 752 -9.33 -0.17 31.54
C PHE A 752 -9.67 1.13 32.29
N ARG A 753 -8.90 1.42 33.32
CA ARG A 753 -8.92 2.69 34.02
C ARG A 753 -7.51 3.26 34.03
N ILE A 754 -7.31 4.39 33.37
CA ILE A 754 -6.08 5.15 33.39
C ILE A 754 -6.04 5.97 34.67
N GLY A 755 -5.04 5.71 35.51
CA GLY A 755 -4.83 6.38 36.79
C GLY A 755 -4.17 7.76 36.65
N ASP A 756 -3.85 8.39 37.78
CA ASP A 756 -3.12 9.64 37.79
C ASP A 756 -1.65 9.36 37.51
N ALA A 757 -1.12 10.03 36.49
CA ALA A 757 0.27 9.86 36.11
C ALA A 757 1.22 10.66 37.01
N THR A 758 2.47 10.23 37.07
CA THR A 758 3.57 10.93 37.73
C THR A 758 4.64 11.30 36.74
N LEU A 759 5.22 12.49 36.89
CA LEU A 759 6.39 12.96 36.16
C LEU A 759 7.62 12.87 37.07
N SER A 760 8.76 12.46 36.53
CA SER A 760 10.05 12.51 37.24
C SER A 760 10.49 13.94 37.54
N SER A 761 10.04 14.91 36.75
CA SER A 761 10.19 16.37 36.94
C SER A 761 9.07 17.09 36.22
N SER A 762 8.55 18.17 36.78
CA SER A 762 7.63 19.10 36.10
C SER A 762 8.36 20.17 35.27
N THR A 763 9.70 20.17 35.27
CA THR A 763 10.54 21.06 34.49
C THR A 763 11.44 20.24 33.59
N LEU A 764 11.63 20.66 32.35
CA LEU A 764 12.46 20.05 31.33
C LEU A 764 13.36 21.11 30.70
N LYS A 765 14.68 20.84 30.60
CA LYS A 765 15.62 21.67 29.86
C LYS A 765 16.05 20.98 28.57
N LYS A 766 16.53 21.79 27.63
CA LYS A 766 17.07 21.25 26.37
C LYS A 766 18.18 20.21 26.66
N GLY A 767 18.05 19.03 26.07
CA GLY A 767 18.97 17.90 26.25
C GLY A 767 18.67 17.02 27.46
N GLU A 768 17.75 17.39 28.35
CA GLU A 768 17.28 16.54 29.44
C GLU A 768 16.11 15.64 29.00
N LYS A 769 15.80 14.63 29.82
CA LYS A 769 14.66 13.74 29.66
C LYS A 769 13.86 13.67 30.94
N ILE A 770 12.54 13.62 30.80
CA ILE A 770 11.63 13.33 31.90
C ILE A 770 10.85 12.04 31.61
N THR A 771 10.47 11.34 32.68
CA THR A 771 9.70 10.10 32.56
C THR A 771 8.29 10.34 33.05
N LEU A 772 7.33 10.07 32.19
CA LEU A 772 5.90 10.00 32.51
C LEU A 772 5.54 8.55 32.80
N LYS A 773 5.03 8.28 34.00
CA LYS A 773 4.53 6.97 34.42
C LYS A 773 3.03 7.03 34.58
N VAL A 774 2.32 6.20 33.84
CA VAL A 774 0.86 6.17 33.79
C VAL A 774 0.36 4.81 34.25
N PRO A 775 -0.30 4.68 35.39
CA PRO A 775 -0.86 3.41 35.84
C PRO A 775 -2.12 3.09 35.04
N VAL A 776 -2.18 1.87 34.49
CA VAL A 776 -3.31 1.32 33.73
C VAL A 776 -3.85 0.10 34.46
N SER A 777 -5.06 0.20 34.99
CA SER A 777 -5.72 -0.89 35.70
C SER A 777 -6.76 -1.57 34.81
N ASN A 778 -6.66 -2.88 34.64
CA ASN A 778 -7.70 -3.69 34.02
C ASN A 778 -8.74 -4.07 35.09
N VAL A 779 -9.88 -3.42 35.07
CA VAL A 779 -10.98 -3.62 36.04
C VAL A 779 -12.02 -4.64 35.55
N GLY A 780 -11.79 -5.24 34.39
CA GLY A 780 -12.62 -6.30 33.81
C GLY A 780 -12.13 -7.70 34.09
N LYS A 781 -12.65 -8.67 33.31
CA LYS A 781 -12.44 -10.11 33.55
C LYS A 781 -11.57 -10.80 32.49
N MET A 782 -11.14 -10.08 31.47
CA MET A 782 -10.34 -10.61 30.36
C MET A 782 -9.00 -9.87 30.30
N ASP A 783 -7.91 -10.57 30.04
CA ASP A 783 -6.62 -9.96 29.73
C ASP A 783 -6.75 -9.06 28.52
N GLY A 784 -6.00 -7.97 28.46
CA GLY A 784 -6.05 -7.10 27.30
C GLY A 784 -4.91 -6.10 27.23
N THR A 785 -4.85 -5.39 26.15
CA THR A 785 -3.87 -4.35 25.89
C THR A 785 -4.55 -3.00 25.77
N GLU A 786 -4.00 -1.99 26.43
CA GLU A 786 -4.40 -0.59 26.24
C GLU A 786 -3.24 0.20 25.59
N VAL A 787 -3.58 1.25 24.85
CA VAL A 787 -2.62 2.18 24.28
C VAL A 787 -2.74 3.51 25.01
N VAL A 788 -1.73 3.84 25.81
CA VAL A 788 -1.64 5.17 26.44
C VAL A 788 -1.05 6.13 25.42
N GLN A 789 -1.80 7.17 25.09
CA GLN A 789 -1.45 8.20 24.13
C GLN A 789 -1.13 9.50 24.86
N VAL A 790 -0.09 10.20 24.44
CA VAL A 790 0.36 11.45 25.05
C VAL A 790 0.33 12.56 24.02
N TYR A 791 -0.42 13.61 24.34
CA TYR A 791 -0.58 14.78 23.50
C TYR A 791 0.01 16.01 24.19
N VAL A 792 0.57 16.91 23.40
CA VAL A 792 1.16 18.16 23.89
C VAL A 792 0.45 19.35 23.25
N LYS A 793 0.29 20.44 24.03
CA LYS A 793 -0.24 21.72 23.59
C LYS A 793 0.59 22.85 24.19
N ASP A 794 0.90 23.85 23.39
CA ASP A 794 1.32 25.18 23.88
C ASP A 794 0.05 26.02 24.13
N PRO A 795 -0.34 26.32 25.37
CA PRO A 795 -1.54 27.09 25.65
C PRO A 795 -1.44 28.55 25.22
N SER A 796 -0.24 29.06 24.91
CA SER A 796 -0.05 30.40 24.37
C SER A 796 -0.31 30.51 22.87
N ASP A 797 -0.37 29.37 22.15
CA ASP A 797 -0.66 29.30 20.71
C ASP A 797 -2.18 29.09 20.51
N THR A 798 -2.89 30.19 20.32
CA THR A 798 -4.36 30.20 20.17
C THR A 798 -4.83 29.76 18.78
N ASP A 799 -3.97 29.86 17.77
CA ASP A 799 -4.25 29.53 16.38
C ASP A 799 -3.72 28.14 15.99
N GLY A 800 -3.04 27.50 16.92
CA GLY A 800 -2.43 26.20 16.73
C GLY A 800 -3.43 25.03 16.90
N PRO A 801 -2.93 23.79 16.79
CA PRO A 801 -3.75 22.61 16.95
C PRO A 801 -4.34 22.52 18.38
N LEU A 802 -5.50 21.91 18.50
CA LEU A 802 -6.14 21.63 19.80
C LEU A 802 -5.20 20.85 20.71
N LYS A 803 -4.49 19.90 20.16
CA LYS A 803 -3.41 19.10 20.76
C LYS A 803 -2.71 18.29 19.65
N THR A 804 -1.48 17.84 19.90
CA THR A 804 -0.68 17.04 18.96
C THR A 804 -0.11 15.82 19.65
N LEU A 805 -0.28 14.63 19.09
CA LEU A 805 0.32 13.38 19.58
C LEU A 805 1.85 13.51 19.58
N LYS A 806 2.49 13.16 20.68
CA LYS A 806 3.95 13.26 20.86
C LYS A 806 4.58 12.01 21.46
N ALA A 807 3.75 11.11 22.00
CA ALA A 807 4.20 9.79 22.43
C ALA A 807 3.02 8.81 22.55
N PHE A 808 3.32 7.52 22.51
CA PHE A 808 2.36 6.46 22.85
C PHE A 808 3.11 5.23 23.40
N GLU A 809 2.41 4.42 24.20
CA GLU A 809 2.94 3.16 24.71
C GLU A 809 1.82 2.13 24.83
N ARG A 810 2.06 0.91 24.34
CA ARG A 810 1.16 -0.24 24.48
C ARG A 810 1.45 -0.97 25.80
N VAL A 811 0.40 -1.22 26.58
CA VAL A 811 0.52 -1.84 27.88
C VAL A 811 -0.40 -3.07 27.96
N GLU A 812 0.19 -4.24 28.12
CA GLU A 812 -0.55 -5.47 28.41
C GLU A 812 -0.90 -5.54 29.89
N VAL A 813 -2.20 -5.70 30.20
CA VAL A 813 -2.69 -5.71 31.59
C VAL A 813 -3.56 -6.94 31.80
N LYS A 814 -3.14 -7.80 32.72
CA LYS A 814 -3.91 -8.97 33.13
C LYS A 814 -5.20 -8.57 33.84
N ALA A 815 -6.26 -9.38 33.71
CA ALA A 815 -7.54 -9.14 34.37
C ALA A 815 -7.37 -8.92 35.88
N GLY A 816 -7.96 -7.84 36.40
CA GLY A 816 -7.85 -7.47 37.81
C GLY A 816 -6.47 -6.96 38.27
N LYS A 817 -5.55 -6.67 37.35
CA LYS A 817 -4.20 -6.17 37.65
C LYS A 817 -4.01 -4.74 37.15
N THR A 818 -2.93 -4.11 37.62
CA THR A 818 -2.43 -2.82 37.16
C THR A 818 -1.03 -3.01 36.58
N ALA A 819 -0.79 -2.39 35.44
CA ALA A 819 0.55 -2.25 34.85
C ALA A 819 0.84 -0.74 34.66
N GLU A 820 2.08 -0.40 34.36
CA GLU A 820 2.51 1.00 34.23
C GLU A 820 3.00 1.24 32.80
N ALA A 821 2.46 2.22 32.11
CA ALA A 821 3.07 2.76 30.90
C ALA A 821 4.20 3.70 31.31
N VAL A 822 5.41 3.43 30.81
CA VAL A 822 6.60 4.24 31.11
C VAL A 822 7.03 4.94 29.82
N ILE A 823 6.81 6.24 29.76
CA ILE A 823 7.02 7.05 28.56
C ILE A 823 8.11 8.10 28.84
N THR A 824 9.13 8.10 28.01
CA THR A 824 10.20 9.11 28.09
C THR A 824 9.85 10.28 27.18
N LEU A 825 9.91 11.50 27.73
CA LEU A 825 9.72 12.74 26.99
C LEU A 825 11.01 13.55 27.04
N ASP A 826 11.42 14.12 25.92
CA ASP A 826 12.53 15.05 25.81
C ASP A 826 12.12 16.32 25.04
N SER A 827 13.07 17.19 24.73
CA SER A 827 12.77 18.47 24.06
C SER A 827 12.05 18.29 22.72
N SER A 828 12.28 17.20 22.00
CA SER A 828 11.63 16.96 20.70
C SER A 828 10.12 16.77 20.80
N ASN A 829 9.62 16.23 21.92
CA ASN A 829 8.20 16.07 22.17
C ASN A 829 7.47 17.42 22.35
N PHE A 830 8.22 18.51 22.68
CA PHE A 830 7.70 19.87 22.89
C PHE A 830 7.96 20.79 21.69
N GLU A 831 8.52 20.27 20.61
CA GLU A 831 8.71 21.03 19.38
C GLU A 831 7.36 21.19 18.67
N LEU A 832 6.89 22.44 18.63
CA LEU A 832 5.68 22.88 17.92
C LEU A 832 6.05 24.07 17.04
N PHE A 833 5.19 24.43 16.09
CA PHE A 833 5.41 25.57 15.21
C PHE A 833 5.34 26.88 16.00
N ASP A 834 6.39 27.68 15.88
CA ASP A 834 6.47 29.02 16.45
C ASP A 834 6.29 30.08 15.36
N ALA A 835 5.11 30.69 15.33
CA ALA A 835 4.78 31.71 14.34
C ALA A 835 5.71 32.94 14.37
N SER A 836 6.35 33.21 15.52
CA SER A 836 7.27 34.37 15.64
C SER A 836 8.60 34.15 14.91
N THR A 837 9.01 32.90 14.73
CA THR A 837 10.24 32.52 14.02
C THR A 837 9.98 31.78 12.72
N ASN A 838 8.73 31.42 12.46
CA ASN A 838 8.32 30.57 11.33
C ASN A 838 9.04 29.21 11.29
N THR A 839 9.33 28.62 12.45
CA THR A 839 10.07 27.36 12.60
C THR A 839 9.40 26.44 13.63
N VAL A 840 9.72 25.16 13.56
CA VAL A 840 9.34 24.17 14.58
C VAL A 840 10.45 24.11 15.63
N ARG A 841 10.11 24.40 16.89
CA ARG A 841 11.05 24.38 18.01
C ARG A 841 10.34 24.21 19.36
N ALA A 842 11.07 23.72 20.36
CA ALA A 842 10.64 23.82 21.74
C ALA A 842 10.89 25.26 22.24
N LYS A 843 9.84 25.96 22.63
CA LYS A 843 9.88 27.34 23.11
C LYS A 843 9.83 27.33 24.64
N ALA A 844 10.66 28.14 25.29
CA ALA A 844 10.58 28.25 26.74
C ALA A 844 9.17 28.71 27.17
N GLY A 845 8.59 28.00 28.11
CA GLY A 845 7.23 28.28 28.56
C GLY A 845 6.52 27.06 29.16
N LYS A 846 5.27 27.25 29.52
CA LYS A 846 4.41 26.22 30.06
C LYS A 846 3.73 25.45 28.92
N TYR A 847 3.82 24.11 28.95
CA TYR A 847 3.10 23.21 28.07
C TYR A 847 2.08 22.38 28.84
N GLU A 848 0.96 22.09 28.21
CA GLU A 848 -0.03 21.15 28.69
C GLU A 848 0.24 19.77 28.08
N VAL A 849 0.42 18.76 28.93
CA VAL A 849 0.64 17.36 28.55
C VAL A 849 -0.62 16.57 28.90
N TYR A 850 -1.34 16.15 27.88
CA TYR A 850 -2.53 15.32 28.02
C TYR A 850 -2.14 13.85 27.82
N TYR A 851 -2.76 12.95 28.59
CA TYR A 851 -2.53 11.51 28.46
C TYR A 851 -3.82 10.74 28.67
N GLY A 852 -4.02 9.69 27.87
CA GLY A 852 -5.25 8.92 27.93
C GLY A 852 -5.36 7.85 26.86
N SER A 853 -6.59 7.39 26.57
CA SER A 853 -6.85 6.27 25.65
C SER A 853 -7.32 6.69 24.26
N SER A 854 -7.61 7.98 24.05
CA SER A 854 -7.97 8.56 22.75
C SER A 854 -7.75 10.07 22.75
N SER A 855 -7.92 10.74 21.59
CA SER A 855 -7.82 12.19 21.49
C SER A 855 -9.02 12.96 22.06
N ALA A 856 -10.11 12.28 22.42
CA ALA A 856 -11.29 12.95 22.99
C ALA A 856 -11.01 13.50 24.37
N ASP A 857 -11.42 14.74 24.67
CA ASP A 857 -11.13 15.40 25.95
C ASP A 857 -11.64 14.61 27.18
N LYS A 858 -12.77 13.92 27.04
CA LYS A 858 -13.33 13.04 28.10
C LYS A 858 -12.46 11.84 28.46
N ASP A 859 -11.58 11.42 27.56
CA ASP A 859 -10.69 10.26 27.70
C ASP A 859 -9.28 10.68 28.13
N LEU A 860 -9.05 11.97 28.38
CA LEU A 860 -7.74 12.56 28.68
C LEU A 860 -7.68 13.11 30.10
N LYS A 861 -6.52 12.94 30.70
CA LYS A 861 -6.06 13.68 31.88
C LYS A 861 -4.93 14.62 31.50
N LYS A 862 -4.63 15.60 32.34
CA LYS A 862 -3.66 16.66 32.05
C LYS A 862 -2.64 16.83 33.16
N LEU A 863 -1.41 17.11 32.76
CA LEU A 863 -0.32 17.60 33.58
C LEU A 863 0.31 18.83 32.92
N ASP A 864 1.03 19.64 33.70
CA ASP A 864 1.76 20.78 33.19
C ASP A 864 3.25 20.48 33.21
N VAL A 865 3.98 20.89 32.18
CA VAL A 865 5.46 20.83 32.08
C VAL A 865 5.99 22.22 31.73
N LEU A 866 6.97 22.69 32.49
CA LEU A 866 7.68 23.93 32.23
C LEU A 866 8.96 23.61 31.43
N PHE A 867 9.02 24.05 30.18
CA PHE A 867 10.22 23.95 29.35
C PHE A 867 11.10 25.20 29.56
N GLN A 868 12.41 25.01 29.79
CA GLN A 868 13.39 26.07 30.09
C GLN A 868 14.58 26.08 29.12
#